data_308424d4bc0ef442f97dbe2c503ef33f
#
_entry.id   308424d4bc0ef442f97dbe2c503ef33f
#
_cell.length_a   1.000
_cell.length_b   1.000
_cell.length_c   1.000
_cell.angle_alpha   90.00
_cell.angle_beta   90.00
_cell.angle_gamma   90.00
#
_symmetry.space_group_name_H-M   'P 1'
#
loop_
_entity.id
_entity.type
_entity.pdbx_description
1 polymer ?
#
loop_
_entity_poly.entity_id
_entity_poly.type
_entity_poly.pdbx_seq_one_letter_code
_entity_poly.pdbx_strand_id
1 'polypeptide(L)'
;MKKITFNLFALILSTAMFGQNFFVPTNYRGAFAPAPTAMWTDTWTNWDPQNTNYPASNVTITTSITTNTTWTSNNTYLLQGQIYVKNGATLTIQPGTVIQGDKAVAGSGLFVCQGSKLVANGTVSQPIVFTSNQAAGARAIGDWGGVILMGKSTYNGAGGIGNIEGLAVSPDTQYGGGANPDTMDNSGSLQYVRIEFGGYVYQPNKEINGLTMGAVGKGTTIDYVQVSFANDDAFEWFGGTVNCRHLVSYRNLDDDFDTDFGFSGKVQFCLGVRDPQIADNPTVSTSEGFESDNDPTGSANTPQTSAIFCNVTWIGPLRGTCPAAQGAIAAGFRRGARIRRNSALKIYNTIFMDGLRGLHIDGTACENNANNGPLMYKNNLVAGYLNNYSLERNAGSTFNMWSFFTSNNNDSVACSSNILTLPYGIGGNYLSPDFRPVAGSLALSNYSFSNSYLAAQTIQAPTTTANVSYCVGANTTALTATASTGCTIVWYTQATGGSPIATPTPSSAAAGTTMYYVAQQNAQGYEGPRAMVTVTINANPTVPVITASGSTSLCTGSSVNLTSSYMMNNVWSTGATTSMITVNSTGSYTVTYTDANGCTATSLPTAVNVSAAPLPTVQASAVEACSGDTVMLTSSAATTYLWSTGDTTQSIMLTATANNVTVTTTNTNACNGVGTSAPVSVTFTATPNAAGSFTTNGNVVTFANTSTGATSYSWNFGDQTNSSAATPTHAYAANGSYTVTLTAMNGNCDDVATFTVNIALSLDEMSGVVLSLVPNPATTSFEVALEGANLVEVTMIDAFGRTVQTSNAATLSLEGIANGIYQVKVQTNQGTAIRRLVVNK
;
A
#
# COMPACT_ATOMS: atom_id res chain seq x y z
N MET A 1 -5.06 -50.85 31.81
CA MET A 1 -4.47 -50.14 30.64
C MET A 1 -5.60 -49.92 29.66
N LYS A 2 -6.21 -48.74 29.68
CA LYS A 2 -7.23 -48.30 28.71
C LYS A 2 -6.53 -47.58 27.57
N LYS A 3 -6.65 -48.10 26.35
CA LYS A 3 -6.19 -47.46 25.12
C LYS A 3 -7.10 -46.26 24.83
N ILE A 4 -6.54 -45.06 24.87
CA ILE A 4 -7.20 -43.85 24.38
C ILE A 4 -6.88 -43.74 22.89
N THR A 5 -7.92 -43.92 22.08
CA THR A 5 -7.84 -43.75 20.62
C THR A 5 -7.96 -42.23 20.37
N PHE A 6 -6.90 -41.58 19.94
CA PHE A 6 -6.95 -40.21 19.42
C PHE A 6 -7.56 -40.24 18.01
N ASN A 7 -8.76 -39.77 17.89
CA ASN A 7 -9.32 -39.42 16.59
C ASN A 7 -8.67 -38.12 16.10
N LEU A 8 -7.82 -38.28 15.13
CA LEU A 8 -7.20 -37.16 14.40
C LEU A 8 -8.29 -36.58 13.48
N PHE A 9 -9.02 -35.57 13.93
CA PHE A 9 -9.84 -34.74 13.07
C PHE A 9 -8.87 -33.96 12.16
N ALA A 10 -8.80 -34.37 10.90
CA ALA A 10 -8.13 -33.59 9.87
C ALA A 10 -8.87 -32.27 9.72
N LEU A 11 -8.31 -31.22 10.33
CA LEU A 11 -8.68 -29.84 10.08
C LEU A 11 -8.29 -29.52 8.63
N ILE A 12 -9.23 -29.64 7.70
CA ILE A 12 -9.05 -29.12 6.35
C ILE A 12 -9.04 -27.60 6.48
N LEU A 13 -7.84 -27.05 6.67
CA LEU A 13 -7.61 -25.64 6.44
C LEU A 13 -7.95 -25.39 4.97
N SER A 14 -9.03 -24.68 4.69
CA SER A 14 -9.28 -24.09 3.38
C SER A 14 -8.24 -22.98 3.17
N THR A 15 -7.03 -23.38 2.75
CA THR A 15 -6.06 -22.42 2.22
C THR A 15 -6.70 -21.81 0.98
N ALA A 16 -6.93 -20.51 1.00
CA ALA A 16 -7.34 -19.76 -0.18
C ALA A 16 -6.36 -20.05 -1.30
N MET A 17 -6.77 -20.85 -2.28
CA MET A 17 -5.99 -21.17 -3.46
C MET A 17 -6.03 -19.98 -4.41
N PHE A 18 -5.13 -19.00 -4.22
CA PHE A 18 -4.87 -17.99 -5.23
C PHE A 18 -3.96 -18.62 -6.31
N GLY A 19 -4.51 -18.80 -7.51
CA GLY A 19 -3.81 -19.41 -8.65
C GLY A 19 -4.58 -20.50 -9.35
N GLN A 20 -5.73 -20.92 -8.83
CA GLN A 20 -6.68 -21.77 -9.54
C GLN A 20 -7.83 -20.95 -10.12
N ASN A 21 -8.50 -21.54 -11.13
CA ASN A 21 -9.74 -21.03 -11.70
C ASN A 21 -10.66 -20.48 -10.59
N PHE A 22 -11.19 -19.27 -10.73
CA PHE A 22 -12.12 -18.75 -9.73
C PHE A 22 -13.29 -19.72 -9.53
N PHE A 23 -13.84 -20.29 -10.59
CA PHE A 23 -14.96 -21.23 -10.49
C PHE A 23 -14.48 -22.62 -10.06
N VAL A 24 -15.04 -23.09 -8.97
CA VAL A 24 -14.89 -24.48 -8.49
C VAL A 24 -15.86 -25.34 -9.27
N PRO A 25 -15.41 -26.33 -10.06
CA PRO A 25 -16.28 -27.23 -10.76
C PRO A 25 -17.10 -28.06 -9.79
N THR A 26 -18.41 -28.21 -10.09
CA THR A 26 -19.34 -29.03 -9.34
C THR A 26 -20.00 -30.06 -10.26
N ASN A 27 -20.57 -31.13 -9.67
CA ASN A 27 -21.39 -32.11 -10.35
C ASN A 27 -22.88 -31.88 -10.07
N TYR A 28 -23.27 -30.62 -9.86
CA TYR A 28 -24.64 -30.21 -9.58
C TYR A 28 -24.88 -28.75 -9.99
N ARG A 29 -26.15 -28.39 -10.15
CA ARG A 29 -26.61 -27.00 -10.27
C ARG A 29 -26.99 -26.43 -8.91
N GLY A 30 -26.95 -25.11 -8.77
CA GLY A 30 -27.25 -24.43 -7.51
C GLY A 30 -26.04 -24.30 -6.58
N ALA A 31 -26.26 -23.72 -5.43
CA ALA A 31 -25.22 -23.31 -4.49
C ALA A 31 -24.74 -24.43 -3.56
N PHE A 32 -25.46 -25.55 -3.49
CA PHE A 32 -25.25 -26.59 -2.47
C PHE A 32 -25.00 -27.95 -3.08
N ALA A 33 -23.99 -28.63 -2.57
CA ALA A 33 -23.73 -30.03 -2.88
C ALA A 33 -24.85 -30.92 -2.29
N PRO A 34 -25.14 -32.08 -2.89
CA PRO A 34 -26.14 -33.01 -2.32
C PRO A 34 -25.67 -33.61 -0.98
N ALA A 35 -26.61 -34.11 -0.19
CA ALA A 35 -26.29 -34.85 1.03
C ALA A 35 -25.35 -36.05 0.70
N PRO A 36 -24.42 -36.42 1.60
CA PRO A 36 -24.28 -35.98 3.00
C PRO A 36 -23.40 -34.74 3.24
N THR A 37 -22.98 -34.03 2.18
CA THR A 37 -22.14 -32.84 2.33
C THR A 37 -22.86 -31.81 3.19
N ALA A 38 -22.18 -31.25 4.20
CA ALA A 38 -22.69 -30.15 5.01
C ALA A 38 -22.93 -28.91 4.14
N MET A 39 -23.91 -28.11 4.47
CA MET A 39 -24.16 -26.85 3.79
C MET A 39 -23.08 -25.83 4.22
N TRP A 40 -22.56 -25.05 3.28
CA TRP A 40 -21.59 -23.99 3.59
C TRP A 40 -22.23 -22.83 4.39
N THR A 41 -23.55 -22.80 4.49
CA THR A 41 -24.31 -21.86 5.34
C THR A 41 -24.40 -22.32 6.80
N ASP A 42 -24.05 -23.57 7.11
CA ASP A 42 -24.19 -24.08 8.47
C ASP A 42 -23.36 -23.31 9.47
N THR A 43 -23.95 -23.03 10.62
CA THR A 43 -23.37 -22.43 11.83
C THR A 43 -23.07 -20.92 11.78
N TRP A 44 -22.76 -20.30 10.67
CA TRP A 44 -22.43 -18.89 10.61
C TRP A 44 -23.59 -17.99 10.14
N THR A 45 -24.54 -18.51 9.35
CA THR A 45 -25.72 -17.75 8.92
C THR A 45 -26.74 -17.62 10.04
N ASN A 46 -27.56 -16.57 9.93
CA ASN A 46 -28.68 -16.35 10.85
C ASN A 46 -30.00 -16.34 10.06
N TRP A 47 -30.87 -17.31 10.34
CA TRP A 47 -32.17 -17.42 9.68
C TRP A 47 -33.30 -16.74 10.48
N ASP A 48 -32.99 -16.18 11.66
CA ASP A 48 -33.93 -15.42 12.50
C ASP A 48 -33.29 -14.16 13.09
N PRO A 49 -32.73 -13.28 12.25
CA PRO A 49 -32.08 -12.04 12.73
C PRO A 49 -33.04 -11.09 13.42
N GLN A 50 -34.35 -11.17 13.08
CA GLN A 50 -35.41 -10.38 13.69
C GLN A 50 -35.49 -10.60 15.20
N ASN A 51 -35.38 -11.84 15.64
CA ASN A 51 -35.57 -12.25 17.04
C ASN A 51 -34.21 -12.51 17.75
N THR A 52 -33.12 -12.44 17.06
CA THR A 52 -31.79 -12.67 17.64
C THR A 52 -31.40 -11.56 18.64
N ASN A 53 -31.03 -11.96 19.87
CA ASN A 53 -30.54 -11.02 20.86
C ASN A 53 -29.06 -10.68 20.61
N TYR A 54 -28.77 -9.40 20.45
CA TYR A 54 -27.40 -8.87 20.38
C TYR A 54 -27.08 -8.07 21.64
N PRO A 55 -25.79 -8.03 22.06
CA PRO A 55 -25.36 -7.19 23.19
C PRO A 55 -25.71 -5.71 22.95
N ALA A 56 -26.03 -4.99 24.02
CA ALA A 56 -26.15 -3.54 23.93
C ALA A 56 -24.81 -2.89 23.57
N SER A 57 -24.84 -1.83 22.78
CA SER A 57 -23.63 -1.08 22.43
C SER A 57 -22.98 -0.41 23.66
N ASN A 58 -21.67 -0.50 23.76
CA ASN A 58 -20.87 0.10 24.82
C ASN A 58 -19.80 1.06 24.27
N VAL A 59 -19.64 1.15 22.95
CA VAL A 59 -18.75 2.10 22.28
C VAL A 59 -19.53 2.80 21.16
N THR A 60 -19.65 4.12 21.25
CA THR A 60 -20.30 4.93 20.20
C THR A 60 -19.27 5.54 19.27
N ILE A 61 -19.48 5.40 17.98
CA ILE A 61 -18.64 5.95 16.91
C ILE A 61 -19.43 7.08 16.23
N THR A 62 -18.93 8.31 16.37
CA THR A 62 -19.54 9.54 15.82
C THR A 62 -18.63 10.23 14.81
N THR A 63 -17.40 9.76 14.65
CA THR A 63 -16.38 10.40 13.80
C THR A 63 -15.78 9.39 12.83
N SER A 64 -15.37 9.89 11.67
CA SER A 64 -14.70 9.09 10.65
C SER A 64 -13.35 8.54 11.13
N ILE A 65 -13.00 7.37 10.61
CA ILE A 65 -11.76 6.64 10.91
C ILE A 65 -10.70 7.06 9.90
N THR A 66 -9.69 7.80 10.36
CA THR A 66 -8.65 8.39 9.51
C THR A 66 -7.26 7.81 9.75
N THR A 67 -7.14 6.86 10.67
CA THR A 67 -5.93 6.09 10.99
C THR A 67 -6.27 4.62 11.18
N ASN A 68 -5.29 3.74 11.04
CA ASN A 68 -5.50 2.31 11.25
C ASN A 68 -6.10 2.04 12.63
N THR A 69 -7.26 1.42 12.64
CA THR A 69 -8.07 1.21 13.84
C THR A 69 -8.49 -0.26 13.93
N THR A 70 -8.55 -0.79 15.13
CA THR A 70 -9.05 -2.15 15.36
C THR A 70 -10.26 -2.10 16.30
N TRP A 71 -11.37 -2.71 15.87
CA TRP A 71 -12.53 -2.98 16.70
C TRP A 71 -12.47 -4.40 17.24
N THR A 72 -12.64 -4.53 18.54
CA THR A 72 -12.46 -5.81 19.26
C THR A 72 -13.78 -6.44 19.63
N SER A 73 -13.81 -7.75 19.71
CA SER A 73 -15.03 -8.53 20.06
C SER A 73 -15.51 -8.35 21.51
N ASN A 74 -14.73 -7.70 22.36
CA ASN A 74 -15.12 -7.37 23.72
C ASN A 74 -16.10 -6.16 23.78
N ASN A 75 -16.27 -5.48 22.65
CA ASN A 75 -17.12 -4.31 22.53
C ASN A 75 -18.22 -4.54 21.49
N THR A 76 -19.35 -3.87 21.71
CA THR A 76 -20.40 -3.68 20.71
C THR A 76 -20.40 -2.22 20.30
N TYR A 77 -20.23 -1.95 19.02
CA TYR A 77 -20.05 -0.61 18.48
C TYR A 77 -21.38 -0.06 17.97
N LEU A 78 -21.65 1.22 18.25
CA LEU A 78 -22.81 1.93 17.71
C LEU A 78 -22.35 2.99 16.73
N LEU A 79 -22.76 2.89 15.48
CA LEU A 79 -22.53 3.90 14.45
C LEU A 79 -23.61 4.98 14.56
N GLN A 80 -23.23 6.22 14.81
CA GLN A 80 -24.13 7.37 14.80
C GLN A 80 -23.76 8.34 13.66
N GLY A 81 -24.51 8.24 12.57
CA GLY A 81 -24.29 8.98 11.34
C GLY A 81 -23.38 8.25 10.34
N GLN A 82 -22.93 8.97 9.32
CA GLN A 82 -22.08 8.43 8.25
C GLN A 82 -20.64 8.31 8.75
N ILE A 83 -20.19 7.10 9.00
CA ILE A 83 -18.82 6.82 9.46
C ILE A 83 -17.95 6.41 8.27
N TYR A 84 -17.03 7.28 7.91
CA TYR A 84 -16.11 7.05 6.80
C TYR A 84 -14.78 6.47 7.28
N VAL A 85 -14.33 5.38 6.65
CA VAL A 85 -12.94 4.91 6.73
C VAL A 85 -12.20 5.55 5.58
N LYS A 86 -11.30 6.48 5.85
CA LYS A 86 -10.70 7.34 4.82
C LYS A 86 -9.23 7.67 5.06
N ASN A 87 -8.61 8.40 4.13
CA ASN A 87 -7.20 8.79 4.16
C ASN A 87 -6.22 7.60 4.16
N GLY A 88 -6.59 6.50 3.51
CA GLY A 88 -5.78 5.29 3.46
C GLY A 88 -5.82 4.44 4.74
N ALA A 89 -6.72 4.76 5.68
CA ALA A 89 -6.85 4.00 6.91
C ALA A 89 -7.40 2.59 6.65
N THR A 90 -7.00 1.65 7.50
CA THR A 90 -7.58 0.31 7.58
C THR A 90 -8.38 0.18 8.88
N LEU A 91 -9.66 -0.13 8.74
CA LEU A 91 -10.48 -0.60 9.86
C LEU A 91 -10.42 -2.12 9.91
N THR A 92 -9.84 -2.67 10.97
CA THR A 92 -9.83 -4.11 11.25
C THR A 92 -10.87 -4.45 12.30
N ILE A 93 -11.73 -5.42 12.01
CA ILE A 93 -12.77 -5.89 12.94
C ILE A 93 -12.47 -7.34 13.31
N GLN A 94 -12.38 -7.61 14.60
CA GLN A 94 -12.09 -8.95 15.11
C GLN A 94 -13.31 -9.89 14.95
N PRO A 95 -13.09 -11.23 14.81
CA PRO A 95 -14.16 -12.20 14.77
C PRO A 95 -15.09 -12.08 15.98
N GLY A 96 -16.42 -12.21 15.75
CA GLY A 96 -17.46 -12.15 16.78
C GLY A 96 -17.86 -10.72 17.20
N THR A 97 -17.28 -9.68 16.63
CA THR A 97 -17.67 -8.30 16.92
C THR A 97 -19.08 -7.99 16.39
N VAL A 98 -19.87 -7.28 17.19
CA VAL A 98 -21.17 -6.75 16.79
C VAL A 98 -21.08 -5.24 16.59
N ILE A 99 -21.59 -4.79 15.45
CA ILE A 99 -21.67 -3.38 15.05
C ILE A 99 -23.14 -3.03 14.81
N GLN A 100 -23.64 -2.02 15.44
CA GLN A 100 -25.02 -1.58 15.34
C GLN A 100 -25.10 -0.22 14.64
N GLY A 101 -25.98 -0.08 13.68
CA GLY A 101 -26.36 1.22 13.13
C GLY A 101 -27.44 1.86 14.00
N ASP A 102 -27.28 3.13 14.33
CA ASP A 102 -28.27 3.87 15.16
C ASP A 102 -29.44 4.35 14.30
N LYS A 103 -30.58 3.70 14.49
CA LYS A 103 -31.85 4.07 13.82
C LYS A 103 -32.29 5.51 14.14
N ALA A 104 -31.95 6.04 15.33
CA ALA A 104 -32.34 7.38 15.73
C ALA A 104 -31.53 8.48 15.01
N VAL A 105 -30.39 8.12 14.45
CA VAL A 105 -29.53 9.05 13.70
C VAL A 105 -29.61 8.69 12.21
N ALA A 106 -30.28 9.55 11.46
CA ALA A 106 -30.56 9.33 10.04
C ALA A 106 -29.29 9.00 9.25
N GLY A 107 -29.35 7.91 8.48
CA GLY A 107 -28.28 7.48 7.59
C GLY A 107 -27.02 6.96 8.28
N SER A 108 -27.13 6.47 9.52
CA SER A 108 -26.02 5.78 10.18
C SER A 108 -25.53 4.62 9.32
N GLY A 109 -24.26 4.62 8.93
CA GLY A 109 -23.68 3.61 8.02
C GLY A 109 -22.16 3.61 8.05
N LEU A 110 -21.55 2.58 7.45
CA LEU A 110 -20.10 2.43 7.32
C LEU A 110 -19.67 2.59 5.86
N PHE A 111 -18.87 3.61 5.58
CA PHE A 111 -18.44 3.99 4.25
C PHE A 111 -16.92 3.84 4.12
N VAL A 112 -16.44 2.94 3.27
CA VAL A 112 -15.02 2.72 3.04
C VAL A 112 -14.61 3.46 1.78
N CYS A 113 -13.91 4.59 1.96
CA CYS A 113 -13.48 5.46 0.88
C CYS A 113 -12.36 4.84 0.05
N GLN A 114 -12.19 5.32 -1.16
CA GLN A 114 -11.13 4.90 -2.07
C GLN A 114 -9.74 4.89 -1.42
N GLY A 115 -9.04 3.76 -1.55
CA GLY A 115 -7.69 3.56 -1.00
C GLY A 115 -7.64 3.23 0.49
N SER A 116 -8.79 3.27 1.20
CA SER A 116 -8.95 2.76 2.56
C SER A 116 -9.47 1.33 2.56
N LYS A 117 -9.46 0.65 3.70
CA LYS A 117 -9.79 -0.78 3.76
C LYS A 117 -10.67 -1.11 4.96
N LEU A 118 -11.58 -2.05 4.73
CA LEU A 118 -12.30 -2.78 5.76
C LEU A 118 -11.78 -4.21 5.81
N VAL A 119 -11.18 -4.61 6.91
CA VAL A 119 -10.75 -5.99 7.17
C VAL A 119 -11.67 -6.58 8.23
N ALA A 120 -12.75 -7.21 7.79
CA ALA A 120 -13.78 -7.83 8.60
C ALA A 120 -13.77 -9.35 8.37
N ASN A 121 -12.79 -10.03 8.96
CA ASN A 121 -12.61 -11.47 8.83
C ASN A 121 -13.13 -12.17 10.08
N GLY A 122 -14.40 -12.53 10.07
CA GLY A 122 -15.01 -13.41 11.06
C GLY A 122 -14.56 -14.86 10.88
N THR A 123 -15.20 -15.76 11.62
CA THR A 123 -15.02 -17.22 11.47
C THR A 123 -16.40 -17.89 11.45
N VAL A 124 -16.43 -19.15 11.05
CA VAL A 124 -17.66 -19.94 11.03
C VAL A 124 -18.36 -19.99 12.41
N SER A 125 -17.62 -19.93 13.51
CA SER A 125 -18.15 -19.93 14.87
C SER A 125 -18.29 -18.53 15.49
N GLN A 126 -17.66 -17.53 14.90
CA GLN A 126 -17.62 -16.15 15.38
C GLN A 126 -17.77 -15.18 14.20
N PRO A 127 -18.92 -15.16 13.53
CA PRO A 127 -19.19 -14.21 12.46
C PRO A 127 -19.19 -12.78 13.01
N ILE A 128 -18.79 -11.83 12.17
CA ILE A 128 -18.93 -10.41 12.46
C ILE A 128 -20.34 -9.98 12.05
N VAL A 129 -21.00 -9.20 12.87
CA VAL A 129 -22.41 -8.82 12.65
C VAL A 129 -22.55 -7.32 12.59
N PHE A 130 -23.06 -6.81 11.48
CA PHE A 130 -23.58 -5.46 11.33
C PHE A 130 -25.11 -5.53 11.38
N THR A 131 -25.75 -4.79 12.27
CA THR A 131 -27.19 -4.90 12.50
C THR A 131 -27.83 -3.60 13.01
N SER A 132 -29.12 -3.55 13.17
CA SER A 132 -29.86 -2.44 13.81
C SER A 132 -29.63 -2.41 15.32
N ASN A 133 -29.60 -1.21 15.91
CA ASN A 133 -29.58 -1.03 17.38
C ASN A 133 -30.92 -1.30 18.06
N GLN A 134 -31.96 -1.65 17.31
CA GLN A 134 -33.26 -1.94 17.85
C GLN A 134 -33.27 -3.31 18.58
N ALA A 135 -34.17 -3.46 19.54
CA ALA A 135 -34.34 -4.71 20.28
C ALA A 135 -34.82 -5.85 19.37
N ALA A 136 -34.60 -7.09 19.80
CA ALA A 136 -35.15 -8.25 19.14
C ALA A 136 -36.69 -8.11 18.98
N GLY A 137 -37.19 -8.41 17.79
CA GLY A 137 -38.62 -8.25 17.43
C GLY A 137 -39.03 -6.84 17.01
N ALA A 138 -38.16 -5.81 17.22
CA ALA A 138 -38.44 -4.41 16.85
C ALA A 138 -37.62 -3.90 15.67
N ARG A 139 -36.67 -4.68 15.16
CA ARG A 139 -35.86 -4.34 14.00
C ARG A 139 -36.70 -4.30 12.74
N ALA A 140 -36.40 -3.36 11.86
CA ALA A 140 -37.10 -3.17 10.60
C ALA A 140 -36.09 -2.97 9.44
N ILE A 141 -36.54 -3.29 8.27
CA ILE A 141 -35.89 -3.02 6.99
C ILE A 141 -35.51 -1.53 6.94
N GLY A 142 -34.27 -1.18 6.56
CA GLY A 142 -33.82 0.20 6.44
C GLY A 142 -33.54 0.93 7.75
N ASP A 143 -33.42 0.21 8.86
CA ASP A 143 -33.12 0.83 10.16
C ASP A 143 -31.77 1.60 10.16
N TRP A 144 -30.85 1.27 9.27
CA TRP A 144 -29.55 1.92 9.13
C TRP A 144 -29.00 1.82 7.69
N GLY A 145 -27.88 2.49 7.40
CA GLY A 145 -27.40 2.72 6.04
C GLY A 145 -26.74 1.52 5.35
N GLY A 146 -26.28 0.51 6.10
CA GLY A 146 -25.53 -0.60 5.47
C GLY A 146 -24.01 -0.39 5.42
N VAL A 147 -23.35 -1.22 4.61
CA VAL A 147 -21.89 -1.20 4.40
C VAL A 147 -21.60 -0.87 2.95
N ILE A 148 -20.76 0.15 2.73
CA ILE A 148 -20.44 0.67 1.42
C ILE A 148 -18.94 0.61 1.19
N LEU A 149 -18.50 -0.06 0.12
CA LEU A 149 -17.11 -0.13 -0.32
C LEU A 149 -16.93 0.68 -1.60
N MET A 150 -15.99 1.62 -1.61
CA MET A 150 -15.67 2.48 -2.75
C MET A 150 -14.25 2.21 -3.22
N GLY A 151 -14.12 1.54 -4.37
CA GLY A 151 -12.85 1.18 -4.99
C GLY A 151 -12.46 2.08 -6.15
N LYS A 152 -11.30 1.79 -6.72
CA LYS A 152 -10.70 2.49 -7.87
C LYS A 152 -10.71 1.67 -9.14
N SER A 153 -11.52 0.63 -9.22
CA SER A 153 -11.60 -0.21 -10.41
C SER A 153 -12.43 0.44 -11.53
N THR A 154 -12.84 -0.34 -12.49
CA THR A 154 -13.57 0.13 -13.66
C THR A 154 -14.99 0.59 -13.33
N TYR A 155 -15.42 1.67 -13.96
CA TYR A 155 -16.78 2.18 -13.94
C TYR A 155 -17.08 2.76 -15.33
N ASN A 156 -18.17 2.37 -15.97
CA ASN A 156 -18.45 2.77 -17.36
C ASN A 156 -19.24 4.07 -17.51
N GLY A 157 -19.60 4.70 -16.43
CA GLY A 157 -20.23 6.04 -16.45
C GLY A 157 -19.27 7.15 -16.85
N ALA A 158 -19.80 8.35 -17.03
CA ALA A 158 -19.05 9.50 -17.53
C ALA A 158 -17.77 9.78 -16.70
N GLY A 159 -16.65 9.89 -17.40
CA GLY A 159 -15.35 10.14 -16.77
C GLY A 159 -14.77 8.97 -15.95
N GLY A 160 -15.42 7.81 -15.92
CA GLY A 160 -14.97 6.64 -15.16
C GLY A 160 -15.07 6.80 -13.63
N ILE A 161 -15.86 7.77 -13.15
CA ILE A 161 -16.07 8.08 -11.73
C ILE A 161 -17.57 8.13 -11.45
N GLY A 162 -18.00 7.39 -10.44
CA GLY A 162 -19.35 7.42 -9.88
C GLY A 162 -19.39 8.08 -8.52
N ASN A 163 -20.58 8.30 -8.01
CA ASN A 163 -20.84 8.78 -6.67
C ASN A 163 -21.91 7.91 -6.02
N ILE A 164 -21.77 7.61 -4.73
CA ILE A 164 -22.79 6.85 -4.02
C ILE A 164 -24.13 7.56 -4.10
N GLU A 165 -25.15 6.81 -4.46
CA GLU A 165 -26.50 7.27 -4.67
C GLU A 165 -27.07 7.93 -3.38
N GLY A 166 -27.92 8.91 -3.54
CA GLY A 166 -28.52 9.64 -2.43
C GLY A 166 -27.60 10.55 -1.62
N LEU A 167 -26.28 10.45 -1.80
CA LEU A 167 -25.30 11.25 -1.05
C LEU A 167 -24.81 12.46 -1.84
N ALA A 168 -24.44 13.52 -1.12
CA ALA A 168 -23.81 14.69 -1.73
C ALA A 168 -22.46 14.29 -2.37
N VAL A 169 -22.19 14.80 -3.58
CA VAL A 169 -20.93 14.54 -4.28
C VAL A 169 -19.75 15.13 -3.51
N SER A 170 -18.84 14.28 -3.13
CA SER A 170 -17.61 14.64 -2.43
C SER A 170 -16.51 13.61 -2.71
N PRO A 171 -15.23 13.91 -2.44
CA PRO A 171 -14.17 12.90 -2.56
C PRO A 171 -14.39 11.66 -1.67
N ASP A 172 -15.14 11.80 -0.58
CA ASP A 172 -15.43 10.72 0.37
C ASP A 172 -16.60 9.82 -0.09
N THR A 173 -17.34 10.20 -1.12
CA THR A 173 -18.50 9.46 -1.66
C THR A 173 -18.30 8.98 -3.11
N GLN A 174 -17.11 9.23 -3.68
CA GLN A 174 -16.79 8.84 -5.04
C GLN A 174 -16.15 7.46 -5.11
N TYR A 175 -16.39 6.76 -6.23
CA TYR A 175 -15.76 5.51 -6.61
C TYR A 175 -15.41 5.51 -8.11
N GLY A 176 -14.59 4.53 -8.53
CA GLY A 176 -14.09 4.44 -9.89
C GLY A 176 -12.70 5.04 -10.08
N GLY A 177 -11.93 4.46 -10.98
CA GLY A 177 -10.52 4.84 -11.21
C GLY A 177 -10.32 5.95 -12.24
N GLY A 178 -11.41 6.53 -12.77
CA GLY A 178 -11.33 7.57 -13.79
C GLY A 178 -10.60 7.09 -15.04
N ALA A 179 -9.64 7.89 -15.51
CA ALA A 179 -8.84 7.56 -16.69
C ALA A 179 -7.84 6.41 -16.47
N ASN A 180 -7.55 6.03 -15.21
CA ASN A 180 -6.59 5.01 -14.87
C ASN A 180 -7.18 4.02 -13.84
N PRO A 181 -8.16 3.20 -14.24
CA PRO A 181 -8.82 2.25 -13.33
C PRO A 181 -7.85 1.15 -12.89
N ASP A 182 -7.85 0.85 -11.59
CA ASP A 182 -7.09 -0.25 -11.02
C ASP A 182 -7.99 -1.48 -10.83
N THR A 183 -7.95 -2.43 -11.77
CA THR A 183 -8.74 -3.67 -11.65
C THR A 183 -8.30 -4.56 -10.49
N MET A 184 -7.12 -4.31 -9.88
CA MET A 184 -6.62 -5.00 -8.70
C MET A 184 -6.84 -4.21 -7.41
N ASP A 185 -7.58 -3.10 -7.47
CA ASP A 185 -7.92 -2.32 -6.28
C ASP A 185 -8.38 -3.21 -5.13
N ASN A 186 -7.98 -2.83 -3.92
CA ASN A 186 -8.19 -3.61 -2.71
C ASN A 186 -8.82 -2.74 -1.61
N SER A 187 -10.11 -2.88 -1.46
CA SER A 187 -10.91 -2.25 -0.39
C SER A 187 -10.93 -3.06 0.92
N GLY A 188 -10.19 -4.17 0.99
CA GLY A 188 -10.07 -5.00 2.19
C GLY A 188 -10.58 -6.43 2.04
N SER A 189 -11.19 -6.96 3.09
CA SER A 189 -11.75 -8.32 3.09
C SER A 189 -12.96 -8.44 4.02
N LEU A 190 -14.02 -9.05 3.52
CA LEU A 190 -15.21 -9.45 4.28
C LEU A 190 -15.33 -10.97 4.21
N GLN A 191 -15.22 -11.63 5.35
CA GLN A 191 -15.38 -13.08 5.46
C GLN A 191 -16.19 -13.42 6.71
N TYR A 192 -17.19 -14.30 6.58
CA TYR A 192 -18.13 -14.65 7.65
C TYR A 192 -18.74 -13.39 8.30
N VAL A 193 -19.38 -12.58 7.46
CA VAL A 193 -20.00 -11.30 7.85
C VAL A 193 -21.51 -11.38 7.64
N ARG A 194 -22.27 -10.89 8.59
CA ARG A 194 -23.71 -10.67 8.44
C ARG A 194 -24.00 -9.17 8.45
N ILE A 195 -24.82 -8.72 7.51
CA ILE A 195 -25.31 -7.35 7.39
C ILE A 195 -26.83 -7.43 7.43
N GLU A 196 -27.43 -6.91 8.46
CA GLU A 196 -28.84 -7.09 8.76
C GLU A 196 -29.55 -5.74 8.88
N PHE A 197 -30.74 -5.57 8.27
CA PHE A 197 -31.60 -4.38 8.35
C PHE A 197 -30.98 -3.08 7.81
N GLY A 198 -30.07 -3.19 6.84
CA GLY A 198 -29.49 -2.06 6.11
C GLY A 198 -30.43 -1.43 5.08
N GLY A 199 -29.96 -0.46 4.33
CA GLY A 199 -30.70 0.10 3.20
C GLY A 199 -31.47 1.38 3.54
N TYR A 200 -30.85 2.35 4.24
CA TYR A 200 -31.52 3.60 4.61
C TYR A 200 -31.85 4.46 3.38
N VAL A 201 -33.07 5.00 3.33
CA VAL A 201 -33.56 5.91 2.29
C VAL A 201 -33.02 7.32 2.53
N TYR A 202 -32.00 7.74 1.78
CA TYR A 202 -31.46 9.10 1.89
C TYR A 202 -32.28 10.15 1.15
N GLN A 203 -32.86 9.78 0.04
CA GLN A 203 -33.80 10.59 -0.76
C GLN A 203 -34.85 9.67 -1.38
N PRO A 204 -36.02 10.16 -1.77
CA PRO A 204 -37.00 9.33 -2.46
C PRO A 204 -36.41 8.63 -3.68
N ASN A 205 -36.53 7.33 -3.76
CA ASN A 205 -35.95 6.44 -4.80
C ASN A 205 -34.42 6.55 -4.89
N LYS A 206 -33.75 6.74 -3.75
CA LYS A 206 -32.28 6.79 -3.60
C LYS A 206 -31.91 6.19 -2.26
N GLU A 207 -31.90 4.94 -2.24
CA GLU A 207 -31.61 4.08 -1.11
C GLU A 207 -30.13 3.66 -1.15
N ILE A 208 -29.63 3.14 -0.06
CA ILE A 208 -28.37 2.40 0.01
C ILE A 208 -28.67 0.93 0.25
N ASN A 209 -27.94 0.07 -0.39
CA ASN A 209 -28.11 -1.37 -0.32
C ASN A 209 -27.62 -1.97 1.00
N GLY A 210 -27.84 -3.23 1.20
CA GLY A 210 -27.24 -3.95 2.32
C GLY A 210 -25.71 -3.92 2.23
N LEU A 211 -25.16 -4.34 1.09
CA LEU A 211 -23.75 -4.21 0.74
C LEU A 211 -23.61 -3.56 -0.64
N THR A 212 -23.17 -2.30 -0.66
CA THR A 212 -22.88 -1.55 -1.89
C THR A 212 -21.40 -1.66 -2.26
N MET A 213 -21.10 -1.98 -3.51
CA MET A 213 -19.74 -2.15 -4.03
C MET A 213 -19.50 -1.23 -5.24
N GLY A 214 -19.09 0.02 -5.00
CA GLY A 214 -18.77 0.98 -6.05
C GLY A 214 -17.36 0.76 -6.60
N ALA A 215 -17.24 0.27 -7.85
CA ALA A 215 -15.98 0.05 -8.57
C ALA A 215 -14.89 -0.69 -7.74
N VAL A 216 -15.30 -1.69 -6.99
CA VAL A 216 -14.39 -2.49 -6.16
C VAL A 216 -13.59 -3.45 -7.05
N GLY A 217 -12.28 -3.53 -6.83
CA GLY A 217 -11.37 -4.36 -7.62
C GLY A 217 -11.21 -5.78 -7.08
N LYS A 218 -10.64 -6.66 -7.92
CA LYS A 218 -10.44 -8.09 -7.60
C LYS A 218 -9.35 -8.37 -6.56
N GLY A 219 -8.64 -7.34 -6.08
CA GLY A 219 -7.78 -7.45 -4.90
C GLY A 219 -8.55 -7.50 -3.58
N THR A 220 -9.86 -7.18 -3.60
CA THR A 220 -10.75 -7.26 -2.45
C THR A 220 -11.30 -8.68 -2.32
N THR A 221 -11.40 -9.18 -1.09
CA THR A 221 -11.98 -10.50 -0.79
C THR A 221 -13.40 -10.34 -0.25
N ILE A 222 -14.38 -10.94 -0.92
CA ILE A 222 -15.78 -11.01 -0.46
C ILE A 222 -16.20 -12.49 -0.47
N ASP A 223 -16.29 -13.08 0.71
CA ASP A 223 -16.58 -14.50 0.84
C ASP A 223 -17.34 -14.78 2.15
N TYR A 224 -18.38 -15.61 2.11
CA TYR A 224 -19.26 -15.89 3.25
C TYR A 224 -19.88 -14.61 3.83
N VAL A 225 -20.65 -13.90 3.01
CA VAL A 225 -21.39 -12.70 3.43
C VAL A 225 -22.89 -12.94 3.33
N GLN A 226 -23.61 -12.71 4.41
CA GLN A 226 -25.08 -12.71 4.44
C GLN A 226 -25.60 -11.29 4.56
N VAL A 227 -26.51 -10.92 3.67
CA VAL A 227 -27.34 -9.70 3.78
C VAL A 227 -28.77 -10.11 4.07
N SER A 228 -29.39 -9.52 5.08
CA SER A 228 -30.74 -9.87 5.52
C SER A 228 -31.56 -8.63 5.78
N PHE A 229 -32.81 -8.61 5.25
CA PHE A 229 -33.78 -7.53 5.48
C PHE A 229 -33.22 -6.14 5.08
N ALA A 230 -32.50 -6.04 3.98
CA ALA A 230 -32.17 -4.76 3.39
C ALA A 230 -33.41 -4.09 2.78
N ASN A 231 -33.48 -2.75 2.82
CA ASN A 231 -34.61 -1.98 2.28
C ASN A 231 -34.48 -1.71 0.78
N ASP A 232 -33.37 -2.04 0.21
CA ASP A 232 -33.05 -2.00 -1.19
C ASP A 232 -32.39 -3.33 -1.53
N ASP A 233 -31.44 -3.33 -2.45
CA ASP A 233 -30.77 -4.57 -2.83
C ASP A 233 -29.98 -5.21 -1.70
N ALA A 234 -29.87 -6.51 -1.77
CA ALA A 234 -28.96 -7.20 -0.89
C ALA A 234 -27.50 -6.87 -1.24
N PHE A 235 -27.15 -7.11 -2.48
CA PHE A 235 -25.82 -6.88 -3.05
C PHE A 235 -25.94 -6.09 -4.35
N GLU A 236 -25.34 -4.92 -4.38
CA GLU A 236 -25.29 -4.14 -5.60
C GLU A 236 -23.84 -3.77 -5.99
N TRP A 237 -23.52 -3.96 -7.28
CA TRP A 237 -22.22 -3.69 -7.88
C TRP A 237 -22.33 -2.58 -8.92
N PHE A 238 -21.86 -1.39 -8.57
CA PHE A 238 -21.70 -0.28 -9.50
C PHE A 238 -20.33 -0.35 -10.19
N GLY A 239 -20.21 -1.13 -11.25
CA GLY A 239 -18.93 -1.39 -11.89
C GLY A 239 -17.98 -2.27 -11.07
N GLY A 240 -16.70 -2.23 -11.40
CA GLY A 240 -15.68 -3.00 -10.71
C GLY A 240 -15.44 -4.40 -11.26
N THR A 241 -14.52 -5.10 -10.60
CA THR A 241 -14.02 -6.42 -11.03
C THR A 241 -13.92 -7.40 -9.87
N VAL A 242 -14.44 -7.06 -8.68
CA VAL A 242 -14.35 -7.91 -7.48
C VAL A 242 -14.97 -9.27 -7.73
N ASN A 243 -14.33 -10.30 -7.19
CA ASN A 243 -14.86 -11.66 -7.23
C ASN A 243 -15.45 -12.03 -5.89
N CYS A 244 -16.64 -12.63 -5.89
CA CYS A 244 -17.39 -12.95 -4.67
C CYS A 244 -17.77 -14.43 -4.62
N ARG A 245 -17.75 -15.03 -3.42
CA ARG A 245 -18.25 -16.37 -3.18
C ARG A 245 -19.12 -16.42 -1.93
N HIS A 246 -19.97 -17.46 -1.84
CA HIS A 246 -20.78 -17.78 -0.68
C HIS A 246 -21.59 -16.59 -0.15
N LEU A 247 -22.33 -15.95 -1.06
CA LEU A 247 -23.23 -14.84 -0.71
C LEU A 247 -24.62 -15.36 -0.37
N VAL A 248 -25.22 -14.81 0.67
CA VAL A 248 -26.59 -15.09 1.07
C VAL A 248 -27.39 -13.79 1.05
N SER A 249 -28.39 -13.71 0.17
CA SER A 249 -29.47 -12.71 0.22
C SER A 249 -30.67 -13.34 0.91
N TYR A 250 -31.11 -12.74 1.99
CA TYR A 250 -32.17 -13.32 2.82
C TYR A 250 -33.25 -12.31 3.16
N ARG A 251 -34.43 -12.45 2.48
CA ARG A 251 -35.64 -11.68 2.75
C ARG A 251 -35.42 -10.15 2.62
N ASN A 252 -34.71 -9.72 1.61
CA ASN A 252 -34.46 -8.31 1.28
C ASN A 252 -35.66 -7.72 0.50
N LEU A 253 -35.79 -6.40 0.46
CA LEU A 253 -36.96 -5.73 -0.12
C LEU A 253 -36.92 -5.73 -1.63
N ASP A 254 -35.85 -5.15 -2.24
CA ASP A 254 -35.71 -5.06 -3.70
C ASP A 254 -34.86 -6.24 -4.23
N ASP A 255 -33.84 -6.05 -5.02
CA ASP A 255 -33.17 -7.14 -5.72
C ASP A 255 -32.20 -7.94 -4.84
N ASP A 256 -31.98 -9.22 -5.18
CA ASP A 256 -31.01 -10.04 -4.45
C ASP A 256 -29.58 -9.77 -4.95
N PHE A 257 -29.42 -9.63 -6.29
CA PHE A 257 -28.13 -9.42 -6.94
C PHE A 257 -28.32 -8.43 -8.07
N ASP A 258 -27.99 -7.16 -7.83
CA ASP A 258 -28.00 -6.13 -8.88
C ASP A 258 -26.58 -5.80 -9.39
N THR A 259 -26.44 -5.76 -10.72
CA THR A 259 -25.16 -5.50 -11.39
C THR A 259 -25.32 -4.39 -12.41
N ASP A 260 -24.56 -3.31 -12.21
CA ASP A 260 -24.68 -2.13 -13.05
C ASP A 260 -23.29 -1.54 -13.42
N PHE A 261 -23.28 -0.53 -14.27
CA PHE A 261 -22.16 0.33 -14.64
C PHE A 261 -20.85 -0.39 -15.01
N GLY A 262 -20.94 -1.54 -15.69
CA GLY A 262 -19.78 -2.24 -16.22
C GLY A 262 -19.17 -3.24 -15.25
N PHE A 263 -19.91 -3.72 -14.25
CA PHE A 263 -19.44 -4.79 -13.38
C PHE A 263 -19.08 -6.04 -14.20
N SER A 264 -17.88 -6.58 -13.98
CA SER A 264 -17.33 -7.70 -14.73
C SER A 264 -16.69 -8.78 -13.85
N GLY A 265 -17.01 -8.78 -12.57
CA GLY A 265 -16.55 -9.76 -11.60
C GLY A 265 -17.15 -11.16 -11.78
N LYS A 266 -16.68 -12.11 -11.00
CA LYS A 266 -17.11 -13.51 -10.97
C LYS A 266 -17.73 -13.80 -9.64
N VAL A 267 -18.86 -14.49 -9.65
CA VAL A 267 -19.65 -14.77 -8.44
C VAL A 267 -20.05 -16.24 -8.44
N GLN A 268 -19.78 -16.95 -7.35
CA GLN A 268 -20.13 -18.37 -7.24
C GLN A 268 -20.67 -18.74 -5.85
N PHE A 269 -21.56 -19.73 -5.80
CA PHE A 269 -22.17 -20.26 -4.58
C PHE A 269 -22.98 -19.18 -3.84
N CYS A 270 -24.00 -18.66 -4.49
CA CYS A 270 -24.91 -17.69 -3.89
C CYS A 270 -26.28 -18.30 -3.59
N LEU A 271 -26.90 -17.80 -2.55
CA LEU A 271 -28.25 -18.17 -2.15
C LEU A 271 -29.10 -16.90 -2.06
N GLY A 272 -30.22 -16.86 -2.77
CA GLY A 272 -31.28 -15.88 -2.61
C GLY A 272 -32.57 -16.56 -2.04
N VAL A 273 -33.13 -16.01 -0.99
CA VAL A 273 -34.36 -16.49 -0.37
C VAL A 273 -35.32 -15.34 -0.13
N ARG A 274 -36.45 -15.37 -0.81
CA ARG A 274 -37.47 -14.30 -0.75
C ARG A 274 -38.55 -14.60 0.29
N ASP A 275 -38.97 -13.56 1.00
CA ASP A 275 -40.18 -13.59 1.83
C ASP A 275 -41.38 -13.20 0.99
N PRO A 276 -42.51 -13.99 0.97
CA PRO A 276 -43.69 -13.64 0.21
C PRO A 276 -44.28 -12.26 0.49
N GLN A 277 -44.05 -11.69 1.66
CA GLN A 277 -44.62 -10.40 2.08
C GLN A 277 -43.65 -9.21 1.95
N ILE A 278 -42.38 -9.45 1.56
CA ILE A 278 -41.35 -8.42 1.51
C ILE A 278 -40.95 -8.23 0.05
N ALA A 279 -41.47 -7.19 -0.59
CA ALA A 279 -41.08 -6.74 -1.93
C ALA A 279 -41.33 -5.26 -2.03
N ASP A 280 -40.62 -4.60 -2.95
CA ASP A 280 -40.75 -3.17 -3.18
C ASP A 280 -42.13 -2.78 -3.69
N ASN A 281 -42.41 -1.47 -3.67
CA ASN A 281 -43.62 -0.90 -4.20
C ASN A 281 -43.60 -0.94 -5.75
N PRO A 282 -44.53 -1.71 -6.39
CA PRO A 282 -44.51 -1.91 -7.83
C PRO A 282 -44.74 -0.63 -8.65
N THR A 283 -45.04 0.51 -8.00
CA THR A 283 -45.09 1.83 -8.66
C THR A 283 -43.77 2.56 -8.65
N VAL A 284 -42.76 2.06 -7.90
CA VAL A 284 -41.41 2.60 -7.77
C VAL A 284 -40.42 1.69 -8.48
N SER A 285 -40.25 0.48 -7.98
CA SER A 285 -39.42 -0.58 -8.54
C SER A 285 -40.14 -1.93 -8.50
N THR A 286 -39.50 -2.97 -8.99
CA THR A 286 -39.98 -4.35 -8.90
C THR A 286 -38.86 -5.26 -8.43
N SER A 287 -39.16 -6.09 -7.42
CA SER A 287 -38.17 -6.97 -6.80
C SER A 287 -37.88 -8.19 -7.68
N GLU A 288 -36.63 -8.33 -8.03
CA GLU A 288 -36.10 -9.40 -8.88
C GLU A 288 -35.14 -10.32 -8.09
N GLY A 289 -34.80 -11.48 -8.64
CA GLY A 289 -33.67 -12.27 -8.11
C GLY A 289 -32.33 -11.71 -8.60
N PHE A 290 -32.33 -11.35 -9.89
CA PHE A 290 -31.21 -10.64 -10.52
C PHE A 290 -31.80 -9.47 -11.30
N GLU A 291 -31.28 -8.28 -11.08
CA GLU A 291 -31.36 -7.19 -12.04
C GLU A 291 -29.97 -6.97 -12.67
N SER A 292 -29.90 -6.59 -13.96
CA SER A 292 -28.61 -6.34 -14.60
C SER A 292 -28.73 -5.31 -15.67
N ASP A 293 -28.04 -4.18 -15.49
CA ASP A 293 -28.00 -3.06 -16.40
C ASP A 293 -26.57 -2.78 -16.90
N ASN A 294 -26.40 -2.25 -18.12
CA ASN A 294 -25.11 -1.69 -18.49
C ASN A 294 -24.89 -0.31 -17.87
N ASP A 295 -25.92 0.50 -17.91
CA ASP A 295 -26.08 1.81 -17.29
C ASP A 295 -27.56 2.24 -17.38
N PRO A 296 -27.99 3.31 -16.70
CA PRO A 296 -29.41 3.71 -16.68
C PRO A 296 -30.03 3.98 -18.05
N THR A 297 -29.22 4.24 -19.08
CA THR A 297 -29.68 4.55 -20.46
C THR A 297 -29.59 3.36 -21.40
N GLY A 298 -28.94 2.27 -21.00
CA GLY A 298 -28.65 1.11 -21.86
C GLY A 298 -27.67 1.43 -22.97
N SER A 299 -26.72 2.31 -22.72
CA SER A 299 -25.74 2.77 -23.69
C SER A 299 -24.76 1.66 -24.09
N ALA A 300 -23.87 1.96 -25.04
CA ALA A 300 -22.73 1.12 -25.43
C ALA A 300 -21.45 1.46 -24.64
N ASN A 301 -21.57 2.08 -23.48
CA ASN A 301 -20.44 2.39 -22.62
C ASN A 301 -19.66 1.13 -22.23
N THR A 302 -18.36 1.28 -22.10
CA THR A 302 -17.43 0.19 -21.76
C THR A 302 -16.62 0.51 -20.48
N PRO A 303 -16.27 -0.53 -19.69
CA PRO A 303 -16.58 -1.94 -19.91
C PRO A 303 -18.09 -2.20 -19.83
N GLN A 304 -18.60 -3.11 -20.66
CA GLN A 304 -20.00 -3.54 -20.59
C GLN A 304 -20.20 -4.38 -19.32
N THR A 305 -21.33 -4.22 -18.66
CA THR A 305 -21.73 -5.10 -17.53
C THR A 305 -21.81 -6.54 -18.06
N SER A 306 -20.94 -7.39 -17.53
CA SER A 306 -20.69 -8.73 -18.05
C SER A 306 -20.30 -9.73 -16.98
N ALA A 307 -20.76 -9.50 -15.75
CA ALA A 307 -20.53 -10.38 -14.62
C ALA A 307 -20.83 -11.85 -14.95
N ILE A 308 -20.18 -12.76 -14.26
CA ILE A 308 -20.39 -14.20 -14.43
C ILE A 308 -20.83 -14.80 -13.10
N PHE A 309 -22.09 -15.20 -13.04
CA PHE A 309 -22.63 -15.94 -11.90
C PHE A 309 -22.67 -17.43 -12.23
N CYS A 310 -22.30 -18.25 -11.26
CA CYS A 310 -22.32 -19.69 -11.38
C CYS A 310 -22.73 -20.36 -10.07
N ASN A 311 -23.51 -21.42 -10.12
CA ASN A 311 -23.97 -22.16 -8.95
C ASN A 311 -24.71 -21.24 -7.93
N VAL A 312 -25.75 -20.56 -8.39
CA VAL A 312 -26.66 -19.81 -7.53
C VAL A 312 -27.91 -20.66 -7.27
N THR A 313 -28.45 -20.60 -6.06
CA THR A 313 -29.78 -21.07 -5.73
C THR A 313 -30.65 -19.89 -5.37
N TRP A 314 -31.67 -19.61 -6.17
CA TRP A 314 -32.62 -18.55 -5.91
C TRP A 314 -33.99 -19.13 -5.65
N ILE A 315 -34.60 -18.75 -4.54
CA ILE A 315 -35.89 -19.25 -4.04
C ILE A 315 -36.86 -18.07 -3.97
N GLY A 316 -37.82 -18.07 -4.86
CA GLY A 316 -38.82 -17.03 -4.99
C GLY A 316 -39.96 -17.14 -3.96
N PRO A 317 -40.96 -16.22 -4.05
CA PRO A 317 -41.97 -16.06 -3.02
C PRO A 317 -43.13 -17.11 -3.05
N LEU A 318 -43.23 -17.99 -4.07
CA LEU A 318 -44.38 -18.89 -4.23
C LEU A 318 -44.39 -20.12 -3.31
N ARG A 319 -43.29 -20.37 -2.58
CA ARG A 319 -43.18 -21.43 -1.53
C ARG A 319 -43.55 -22.86 -1.99
N GLY A 320 -43.16 -23.23 -3.20
CA GLY A 320 -43.21 -24.62 -3.63
C GLY A 320 -44.60 -25.20 -3.85
N THR A 321 -45.61 -24.38 -4.08
CA THR A 321 -46.94 -24.87 -4.49
C THR A 321 -46.85 -25.61 -5.83
N CYS A 322 -47.57 -26.73 -5.96
CA CYS A 322 -47.57 -27.52 -7.18
C CYS A 322 -49.01 -27.93 -7.60
N PRO A 323 -49.50 -27.44 -8.75
CA PRO A 323 -48.86 -26.45 -9.62
C PRO A 323 -48.65 -25.11 -8.91
N ALA A 324 -47.67 -24.36 -9.34
CA ALA A 324 -47.37 -23.06 -8.75
C ALA A 324 -48.61 -22.15 -8.80
N ALA A 325 -49.02 -21.63 -7.64
CA ALA A 325 -50.17 -20.77 -7.50
C ALA A 325 -49.76 -19.47 -6.80
N GLN A 326 -50.31 -18.36 -7.26
CA GLN A 326 -50.12 -17.09 -6.60
C GLN A 326 -50.94 -17.05 -5.32
N GLY A 327 -50.31 -17.26 -4.19
CA GLY A 327 -50.88 -17.04 -2.88
C GLY A 327 -50.95 -15.55 -2.54
N ALA A 328 -51.12 -15.23 -1.25
CA ALA A 328 -51.01 -13.85 -0.76
C ALA A 328 -49.53 -13.43 -0.75
N ILE A 329 -49.02 -12.87 -1.84
CA ILE A 329 -47.67 -12.35 -1.96
C ILE A 329 -47.68 -10.85 -2.25
N ALA A 330 -46.60 -10.15 -1.89
CA ALA A 330 -46.46 -8.74 -2.16
C ALA A 330 -46.46 -8.48 -3.67
N ALA A 331 -47.08 -7.37 -4.08
CA ALA A 331 -47.33 -7.04 -5.48
C ALA A 331 -46.03 -6.62 -6.26
N GLY A 332 -44.96 -6.31 -5.57
CA GLY A 332 -43.66 -5.89 -6.16
C GLY A 332 -42.87 -7.00 -6.85
N PHE A 333 -43.09 -8.27 -6.47
CA PHE A 333 -42.35 -9.39 -7.06
C PHE A 333 -42.62 -9.55 -8.56
N ARG A 334 -41.56 -9.83 -9.30
CA ARG A 334 -41.65 -10.05 -10.76
C ARG A 334 -40.87 -11.28 -11.20
N ARG A 335 -39.53 -11.22 -11.33
CA ARG A 335 -38.75 -12.21 -12.07
C ARG A 335 -37.65 -12.85 -11.23
N GLY A 336 -37.24 -14.05 -11.65
CA GLY A 336 -35.99 -14.65 -11.17
C GLY A 336 -34.75 -13.96 -11.69
N ALA A 337 -34.79 -13.52 -12.97
CA ALA A 337 -33.71 -12.71 -13.56
C ALA A 337 -34.24 -11.76 -14.62
N ARG A 338 -33.87 -10.50 -14.54
CA ARG A 338 -34.11 -9.46 -15.53
C ARG A 338 -32.78 -8.91 -16.00
N ILE A 339 -32.49 -9.06 -17.31
CA ILE A 339 -31.28 -8.57 -17.92
C ILE A 339 -31.70 -7.51 -18.94
N ARG A 340 -31.35 -6.25 -18.66
CA ARG A 340 -31.87 -5.10 -19.39
C ARG A 340 -30.77 -4.10 -19.77
N ARG A 341 -31.13 -3.05 -20.48
CA ARG A 341 -30.31 -1.89 -20.76
C ARG A 341 -28.90 -2.25 -21.24
N ASN A 342 -28.84 -3.16 -22.26
CA ASN A 342 -27.59 -3.57 -22.91
C ASN A 342 -26.60 -4.37 -22.04
N SER A 343 -27.04 -4.95 -20.92
CA SER A 343 -26.19 -5.84 -20.14
C SER A 343 -25.82 -7.11 -20.92
N ALA A 344 -24.67 -7.67 -20.61
CA ALA A 344 -24.15 -8.95 -21.09
C ALA A 344 -23.88 -9.95 -19.94
N LEU A 345 -24.75 -9.92 -18.93
CA LEU A 345 -24.68 -10.82 -17.78
C LEU A 345 -24.62 -12.29 -18.21
N LYS A 346 -23.88 -13.08 -17.47
CA LYS A 346 -23.74 -14.53 -17.69
C LYS A 346 -24.14 -15.30 -16.47
N ILE A 347 -25.12 -16.21 -16.59
CA ILE A 347 -25.62 -17.07 -15.51
C ILE A 347 -25.49 -18.53 -15.90
N TYR A 348 -24.81 -19.29 -15.07
CA TYR A 348 -24.52 -20.71 -15.31
C TYR A 348 -24.89 -21.59 -14.11
N ASN A 349 -25.29 -22.85 -14.39
CA ASN A 349 -25.45 -23.90 -13.39
C ASN A 349 -26.31 -23.47 -12.18
N THR A 350 -27.31 -22.60 -12.40
CA THR A 350 -28.12 -21.96 -11.36
C THR A 350 -29.48 -22.61 -11.25
N ILE A 351 -30.03 -22.64 -10.04
CA ILE A 351 -31.41 -23.04 -9.75
C ILE A 351 -32.22 -21.79 -9.48
N PHE A 352 -33.27 -21.59 -10.26
CA PHE A 352 -34.34 -20.60 -10.01
C PHE A 352 -35.62 -21.34 -9.69
N MET A 353 -36.21 -21.13 -8.51
CA MET A 353 -37.44 -21.80 -8.17
C MET A 353 -38.47 -20.89 -7.51
N ASP A 354 -39.72 -21.21 -7.72
CA ASP A 354 -40.90 -20.65 -7.04
C ASP A 354 -41.07 -19.13 -7.25
N GLY A 355 -40.71 -18.64 -8.46
CA GLY A 355 -40.89 -17.24 -8.88
C GLY A 355 -42.19 -17.02 -9.67
N LEU A 356 -42.60 -15.77 -9.83
CA LEU A 356 -43.74 -15.45 -10.68
C LEU A 356 -43.37 -15.59 -12.17
N ARG A 357 -42.21 -15.10 -12.54
CA ARG A 357 -41.64 -15.19 -13.90
C ARG A 357 -40.15 -15.57 -13.80
N GLY A 358 -39.68 -16.33 -14.77
CA GLY A 358 -38.27 -16.78 -14.77
C GLY A 358 -37.35 -15.72 -15.36
N LEU A 359 -36.78 -16.03 -16.53
CA LEU A 359 -35.86 -15.16 -17.24
C LEU A 359 -36.59 -14.12 -18.09
N HIS A 360 -36.18 -12.86 -18.02
CA HIS A 360 -36.53 -11.78 -18.96
C HIS A 360 -35.24 -11.17 -19.54
N ILE A 361 -35.04 -11.32 -20.85
CA ILE A 361 -34.04 -10.57 -21.60
C ILE A 361 -34.75 -9.34 -22.13
N ASP A 362 -34.57 -8.21 -21.46
CA ASP A 362 -35.39 -7.01 -21.62
C ASP A 362 -34.72 -6.03 -22.60
N GLY A 363 -35.41 -5.81 -23.71
CA GLY A 363 -35.02 -4.86 -24.74
C GLY A 363 -34.09 -5.44 -25.84
N THR A 364 -34.17 -4.81 -27.02
CA THR A 364 -33.46 -5.27 -28.24
C THR A 364 -31.93 -5.37 -28.05
N ALA A 365 -31.33 -4.48 -27.29
CA ALA A 365 -29.87 -4.54 -27.05
C ALA A 365 -29.47 -5.84 -26.34
N CYS A 366 -30.20 -6.24 -25.31
CA CYS A 366 -29.94 -7.50 -24.59
C CYS A 366 -30.30 -8.74 -25.43
N GLU A 367 -31.36 -8.67 -26.26
CA GLU A 367 -31.68 -9.74 -27.22
C GLU A 367 -30.54 -9.92 -28.23
N ASN A 368 -29.93 -8.83 -28.71
CA ASN A 368 -28.75 -8.87 -29.57
C ASN A 368 -27.55 -9.45 -28.88
N ASN A 369 -27.32 -9.11 -27.58
CA ASN A 369 -26.24 -9.69 -26.78
C ASN A 369 -26.44 -11.20 -26.59
N ALA A 370 -27.68 -11.66 -26.43
CA ALA A 370 -28.02 -13.09 -26.35
C ALA A 370 -27.79 -13.82 -27.69
N ASN A 371 -28.16 -13.21 -28.81
CA ASN A 371 -27.94 -13.79 -30.14
C ASN A 371 -26.46 -13.86 -30.53
N ASN A 372 -25.67 -12.84 -30.17
CA ASN A 372 -24.25 -12.70 -30.55
C ASN A 372 -23.28 -13.32 -29.52
N GLY A 373 -23.76 -13.79 -28.39
CA GLY A 373 -23.02 -14.57 -27.42
C GLY A 373 -22.36 -13.83 -26.23
N PRO A 374 -22.35 -12.48 -26.10
CA PRO A 374 -21.82 -11.87 -24.87
C PRO A 374 -22.72 -12.09 -23.63
N LEU A 375 -24.06 -12.18 -23.81
CA LEU A 375 -25.01 -12.56 -22.78
C LEU A 375 -25.21 -14.08 -22.79
N MET A 376 -25.13 -14.73 -21.63
CA MET A 376 -25.29 -16.19 -21.51
C MET A 376 -26.23 -16.55 -20.37
N TYR A 377 -27.15 -17.45 -20.64
CA TYR A 377 -28.00 -18.10 -19.62
C TYR A 377 -28.01 -19.60 -19.90
N LYS A 378 -27.15 -20.36 -19.20
CA LYS A 378 -26.82 -21.72 -19.65
C LYS A 378 -26.72 -22.73 -18.51
N ASN A 379 -27.25 -23.93 -18.76
CA ASN A 379 -27.27 -25.03 -17.81
C ASN A 379 -28.05 -24.70 -16.51
N ASN A 380 -29.03 -23.82 -16.58
CA ASN A 380 -29.84 -23.43 -15.44
C ASN A 380 -31.10 -24.29 -15.31
N LEU A 381 -31.68 -24.33 -14.12
CA LEU A 381 -32.92 -24.98 -13.82
C LEU A 381 -33.94 -23.92 -13.35
N VAL A 382 -35.11 -23.88 -14.02
CA VAL A 382 -36.23 -22.99 -13.67
C VAL A 382 -37.41 -23.85 -13.24
N ALA A 383 -37.81 -23.80 -11.96
CA ALA A 383 -38.76 -24.75 -11.38
C ALA A 383 -39.90 -24.05 -10.61
N GLY A 384 -41.15 -24.51 -10.75
CA GLY A 384 -42.26 -24.05 -9.91
C GLY A 384 -42.72 -22.63 -10.15
N TYR A 385 -42.68 -22.15 -11.38
CA TYR A 385 -43.08 -20.78 -11.73
C TYR A 385 -44.59 -20.66 -11.95
N LEU A 386 -45.14 -19.51 -11.60
CA LEU A 386 -46.56 -19.23 -11.74
C LEU A 386 -47.01 -19.45 -13.21
N ASN A 387 -48.05 -20.26 -13.43
CA ASN A 387 -48.57 -20.61 -14.76
C ASN A 387 -47.51 -21.10 -15.75
N ASN A 388 -46.41 -21.70 -15.27
CA ASN A 388 -45.24 -22.14 -16.05
C ASN A 388 -44.53 -20.98 -16.80
N TYR A 389 -44.62 -19.73 -16.34
CA TYR A 389 -43.94 -18.60 -16.91
C TYR A 389 -42.40 -18.60 -16.57
N SER A 390 -41.71 -19.63 -17.07
CA SER A 390 -40.21 -19.65 -16.96
C SER A 390 -39.52 -18.59 -17.81
N LEU A 391 -40.20 -18.02 -18.79
CA LEU A 391 -39.66 -17.01 -19.71
C LEU A 391 -40.64 -15.84 -19.90
N GLU A 392 -40.17 -14.62 -19.84
CA GLU A 392 -40.92 -13.42 -20.21
C GLU A 392 -40.40 -12.84 -21.54
N ARG A 393 -41.31 -12.41 -22.40
CA ARG A 393 -40.96 -11.85 -23.74
C ARG A 393 -41.26 -10.37 -23.81
N ASN A 394 -40.41 -9.63 -24.50
CA ASN A 394 -40.71 -8.25 -24.86
C ASN A 394 -41.90 -8.20 -25.86
N ALA A 395 -42.80 -7.27 -25.61
CA ALA A 395 -43.93 -7.04 -26.54
C ALA A 395 -43.42 -6.64 -27.94
N GLY A 396 -43.91 -7.35 -28.95
CA GLY A 396 -43.50 -7.10 -30.32
C GLY A 396 -42.14 -7.60 -30.76
N SER A 397 -41.35 -8.22 -29.85
CA SER A 397 -40.04 -8.78 -30.20
C SER A 397 -40.17 -10.04 -31.05
N THR A 398 -39.23 -10.22 -31.97
CA THR A 398 -39.08 -11.44 -32.79
C THR A 398 -38.04 -12.39 -32.17
N PHE A 399 -37.38 -12.02 -31.09
CA PHE A 399 -36.38 -12.86 -30.40
C PHE A 399 -37.04 -14.14 -29.84
N ASN A 400 -36.50 -15.28 -30.24
CA ASN A 400 -37.06 -16.55 -29.82
C ASN A 400 -36.48 -16.97 -28.46
N MET A 401 -37.06 -16.45 -27.38
CA MET A 401 -36.67 -16.76 -26.00
C MET A 401 -36.62 -18.26 -25.71
N TRP A 402 -37.60 -19.04 -26.24
CA TRP A 402 -37.66 -20.49 -25.98
C TRP A 402 -36.50 -21.21 -26.68
N SER A 403 -36.22 -20.86 -27.91
CA SER A 403 -35.07 -21.41 -28.63
C SER A 403 -33.74 -21.05 -27.95
N PHE A 404 -33.59 -19.80 -27.53
CA PHE A 404 -32.38 -19.35 -26.77
C PHE A 404 -32.25 -20.16 -25.47
N PHE A 405 -33.34 -20.31 -24.70
CA PHE A 405 -33.36 -21.03 -23.44
C PHE A 405 -32.97 -22.51 -23.63
N THR A 406 -33.61 -23.22 -24.55
CA THR A 406 -33.40 -24.64 -24.75
C THR A 406 -32.07 -24.97 -25.40
N SER A 407 -31.63 -24.16 -26.38
CA SER A 407 -30.33 -24.36 -27.05
C SER A 407 -29.13 -24.14 -26.09
N ASN A 408 -29.36 -23.43 -24.99
CA ASN A 408 -28.39 -23.25 -23.93
C ASN A 408 -28.51 -24.28 -22.80
N ASN A 409 -29.16 -25.42 -23.06
CA ASN A 409 -29.24 -26.55 -22.14
C ASN A 409 -29.84 -26.20 -20.76
N ASN A 410 -30.83 -25.31 -20.75
CA ASN A 410 -31.59 -24.99 -19.56
C ASN A 410 -32.83 -25.90 -19.45
N ASP A 411 -33.23 -26.21 -18.22
CA ASP A 411 -34.42 -27.00 -17.92
C ASP A 411 -35.51 -26.12 -17.31
N SER A 412 -36.79 -26.42 -17.64
CA SER A 412 -37.95 -25.80 -17.01
C SER A 412 -38.91 -26.89 -16.56
N VAL A 413 -39.35 -26.84 -15.29
CA VAL A 413 -40.30 -27.80 -14.73
C VAL A 413 -41.41 -27.07 -13.95
N ALA A 414 -42.62 -27.59 -14.05
CA ALA A 414 -43.80 -26.95 -13.49
C ALA A 414 -43.82 -26.97 -11.94
N CYS A 415 -43.12 -27.92 -11.31
CA CYS A 415 -43.14 -28.10 -9.86
C CYS A 415 -41.71 -28.10 -9.30
N SER A 416 -41.50 -27.40 -8.17
CA SER A 416 -40.22 -27.33 -7.44
C SER A 416 -40.10 -28.36 -6.31
N SER A 417 -41.16 -29.09 -5.98
CA SER A 417 -41.25 -29.92 -4.77
C SER A 417 -40.18 -31.02 -4.64
N ASN A 418 -39.53 -31.39 -5.73
CA ASN A 418 -38.51 -32.44 -5.75
C ASN A 418 -37.13 -31.89 -6.15
N ILE A 419 -36.88 -30.62 -6.02
CA ILE A 419 -35.60 -30.01 -6.39
C ILE A 419 -34.67 -29.92 -5.18
N LEU A 420 -35.12 -29.28 -4.08
CA LEU A 420 -34.34 -29.08 -2.86
C LEU A 420 -35.05 -29.77 -1.68
N THR A 421 -34.27 -30.12 -0.66
CA THR A 421 -34.75 -30.97 0.47
C THR A 421 -35.78 -30.24 1.36
N LEU A 422 -35.47 -29.05 1.88
CA LEU A 422 -36.34 -28.30 2.76
C LEU A 422 -36.08 -26.77 2.62
N PRO A 423 -36.30 -26.21 1.44
CA PRO A 423 -35.84 -24.85 1.11
C PRO A 423 -36.52 -23.76 1.97
N TYR A 424 -37.68 -24.02 2.53
CA TYR A 424 -38.46 -23.05 3.34
C TYR A 424 -38.35 -23.31 4.85
N GLY A 425 -37.48 -24.24 5.26
CA GLY A 425 -37.35 -24.63 6.67
C GLY A 425 -38.57 -25.37 7.24
N ILE A 426 -38.48 -25.70 8.51
CA ILE A 426 -39.54 -26.46 9.23
C ILE A 426 -40.81 -25.62 9.30
N GLY A 427 -41.89 -26.17 8.80
CA GLY A 427 -43.22 -25.49 8.78
C GLY A 427 -43.29 -24.29 7.81
N GLY A 428 -42.35 -24.13 6.91
CA GLY A 428 -42.33 -23.05 5.93
C GLY A 428 -42.00 -21.67 6.51
N ASN A 429 -41.36 -21.61 7.67
CA ASN A 429 -41.03 -20.38 8.39
C ASN A 429 -39.56 -19.97 8.27
N TYR A 430 -38.82 -20.60 7.39
CA TYR A 430 -37.38 -20.40 7.11
C TYR A 430 -36.44 -20.76 8.28
N LEU A 431 -36.94 -21.41 9.31
CA LEU A 431 -36.07 -21.91 10.38
C LEU A 431 -35.47 -23.27 9.97
N SER A 432 -34.16 -23.42 10.19
CA SER A 432 -33.42 -24.64 9.86
C SER A 432 -33.66 -25.15 8.41
N PRO A 433 -33.48 -24.32 7.38
CA PRO A 433 -33.67 -24.74 6.00
C PRO A 433 -32.59 -25.74 5.56
N ASP A 434 -32.94 -26.58 4.57
CA ASP A 434 -32.02 -27.47 3.89
C ASP A 434 -32.09 -27.22 2.37
N PHE A 435 -31.10 -26.56 1.84
CA PHE A 435 -31.02 -26.17 0.44
C PHE A 435 -30.31 -27.20 -0.46
N ARG A 436 -29.98 -28.37 0.08
CA ARG A 436 -29.32 -29.43 -0.68
C ARG A 436 -30.26 -30.04 -1.70
N PRO A 437 -29.77 -30.37 -2.90
CA PRO A 437 -30.56 -31.08 -3.90
C PRO A 437 -31.09 -32.42 -3.37
N VAL A 438 -32.36 -32.73 -3.69
CA VAL A 438 -32.90 -34.03 -3.46
C VAL A 438 -32.20 -35.05 -4.37
N ALA A 439 -32.00 -36.27 -3.86
CA ALA A 439 -31.42 -37.35 -4.65
C ALA A 439 -32.27 -37.64 -5.91
N GLY A 440 -31.60 -37.63 -7.08
CA GLY A 440 -32.28 -37.84 -8.36
C GLY A 440 -33.01 -36.62 -8.92
N SER A 441 -32.93 -35.45 -8.27
CA SER A 441 -33.52 -34.21 -8.81
C SER A 441 -32.81 -33.73 -10.06
N LEU A 442 -33.48 -32.89 -10.84
CA LEU A 442 -32.87 -32.22 -12.02
C LEU A 442 -31.69 -31.29 -11.66
N ALA A 443 -31.58 -30.88 -10.41
CA ALA A 443 -30.42 -30.15 -9.94
C ALA A 443 -29.10 -30.92 -10.11
N LEU A 444 -29.15 -32.25 -10.16
CA LEU A 444 -28.02 -33.16 -10.30
C LEU A 444 -27.74 -33.56 -11.76
N SER A 445 -28.33 -32.86 -12.74
CA SER A 445 -28.15 -33.11 -14.18
C SER A 445 -27.90 -31.82 -14.93
N ASN A 446 -27.50 -31.92 -16.19
CA ASN A 446 -27.29 -30.80 -17.14
C ASN A 446 -26.39 -29.65 -16.63
N TYR A 447 -25.59 -29.88 -15.58
CA TYR A 447 -24.51 -28.97 -15.19
C TYR A 447 -23.32 -29.08 -16.16
N SER A 448 -22.54 -28.01 -16.31
CA SER A 448 -21.36 -28.03 -17.16
C SER A 448 -20.35 -26.95 -16.79
N PHE A 449 -19.08 -27.31 -16.77
CA PHE A 449 -17.94 -26.39 -16.64
C PHE A 449 -17.04 -26.38 -17.87
N SER A 450 -17.49 -26.99 -18.98
CA SER A 450 -16.76 -27.05 -20.26
C SER A 450 -16.82 -25.74 -21.05
N ASN A 451 -17.59 -24.75 -20.61
CA ASN A 451 -17.73 -23.46 -21.27
C ASN A 451 -16.45 -22.63 -21.11
N SER A 452 -16.08 -21.86 -22.11
CA SER A 452 -14.87 -21.01 -22.11
C SER A 452 -14.83 -19.97 -21.00
N TYR A 453 -15.98 -19.57 -20.45
CA TYR A 453 -16.06 -18.64 -19.30
C TYR A 453 -15.89 -19.32 -17.95
N LEU A 454 -16.22 -20.60 -17.83
CA LEU A 454 -16.13 -21.39 -16.59
C LEU A 454 -14.91 -22.31 -16.60
N ALA A 455 -14.58 -22.89 -17.77
CA ALA A 455 -13.42 -23.76 -17.91
C ALA A 455 -12.14 -22.99 -17.57
N ALA A 456 -11.22 -23.66 -16.94
CA ALA A 456 -9.85 -23.19 -16.88
C ALA A 456 -9.38 -22.97 -18.32
N GLN A 457 -9.10 -21.74 -18.71
CA GLN A 457 -8.30 -21.51 -19.89
C GLN A 457 -6.99 -22.25 -19.67
N THR A 458 -6.59 -23.13 -20.57
CA THR A 458 -5.30 -23.81 -20.52
C THR A 458 -4.20 -22.78 -20.82
N ILE A 459 -3.95 -21.92 -19.85
CA ILE A 459 -2.84 -21.02 -19.89
C ILE A 459 -1.62 -21.87 -19.55
N GLN A 460 -0.68 -21.98 -20.48
CA GLN A 460 0.58 -22.66 -20.25
C GLN A 460 1.39 -21.92 -19.16
N ALA A 461 2.34 -22.58 -18.52
CA ALA A 461 3.29 -21.86 -17.69
C ALA A 461 4.08 -20.86 -18.55
N PRO A 462 4.45 -19.67 -18.04
CA PRO A 462 5.28 -18.74 -18.77
C PRO A 462 6.66 -19.33 -19.02
N THR A 463 7.31 -18.90 -20.10
CA THR A 463 8.72 -19.25 -20.33
C THR A 463 9.58 -18.41 -19.39
N THR A 464 10.44 -19.08 -18.62
CA THR A 464 11.39 -18.42 -17.71
C THR A 464 12.80 -18.57 -18.24
N THR A 465 13.68 -17.63 -17.92
CA THR A 465 15.12 -17.89 -17.94
C THR A 465 15.42 -19.02 -16.94
N ALA A 466 16.33 -19.91 -17.33
CA ALA A 466 16.77 -21.00 -16.48
C ALA A 466 17.25 -20.51 -15.10
N ASN A 467 17.47 -21.46 -14.18
CA ASN A 467 18.05 -21.18 -12.87
C ASN A 467 19.19 -20.17 -12.94
N VAL A 468 19.16 -19.17 -12.10
CA VAL A 468 20.18 -18.13 -12.02
C VAL A 468 21.08 -18.33 -10.82
N SER A 469 22.35 -18.01 -10.99
CA SER A 469 23.36 -18.17 -9.94
C SER A 469 24.15 -16.89 -9.79
N TYR A 470 24.35 -16.44 -8.55
CA TYR A 470 25.16 -15.30 -8.19
C TYR A 470 26.09 -15.65 -7.04
N CYS A 471 27.07 -14.82 -6.80
CA CYS A 471 27.93 -14.89 -5.62
C CYS A 471 27.39 -13.96 -4.51
N VAL A 472 27.75 -14.22 -3.27
CA VAL A 472 27.43 -13.32 -2.14
C VAL A 472 28.01 -11.94 -2.43
N GLY A 473 27.15 -10.90 -2.30
CA GLY A 473 27.51 -9.50 -2.56
C GLY A 473 27.52 -9.07 -4.03
N ALA A 474 27.20 -9.96 -4.97
CA ALA A 474 27.11 -9.59 -6.38
C ALA A 474 25.86 -8.74 -6.68
N ASN A 475 25.94 -7.88 -7.69
CA ASN A 475 24.79 -7.15 -8.19
C ASN A 475 23.83 -8.14 -8.88
N THR A 476 22.62 -8.22 -8.41
CA THR A 476 21.56 -9.04 -8.97
C THR A 476 20.67 -8.23 -9.89
N THR A 477 20.06 -8.89 -10.85
CA THR A 477 19.06 -8.29 -11.75
C THR A 477 17.67 -8.83 -11.43
N ALA A 478 16.64 -8.07 -11.79
CA ALA A 478 15.28 -8.54 -11.70
C ALA A 478 15.09 -9.81 -12.54
N LEU A 479 14.36 -10.78 -12.00
CA LEU A 479 14.05 -12.01 -12.71
C LEU A 479 13.16 -11.71 -13.92
N THR A 480 13.31 -12.47 -14.98
CA THR A 480 12.52 -12.29 -16.20
C THR A 480 11.70 -13.53 -16.53
N ALA A 481 10.53 -13.31 -17.06
CA ALA A 481 9.68 -14.35 -17.64
C ALA A 481 8.95 -13.77 -18.85
N THR A 482 8.66 -14.61 -19.83
CA THR A 482 7.94 -14.21 -21.04
C THR A 482 6.55 -14.81 -21.02
N ALA A 483 5.55 -13.94 -21.11
CA ALA A 483 4.15 -14.33 -21.21
C ALA A 483 3.79 -14.69 -22.66
N SER A 484 2.83 -15.59 -22.82
CA SER A 484 2.15 -15.81 -24.09
C SER A 484 1.36 -14.57 -24.50
N THR A 485 1.09 -14.42 -25.78
CA THR A 485 0.31 -13.29 -26.33
C THR A 485 -1.01 -13.14 -25.59
N GLY A 486 -1.29 -11.93 -25.11
CA GLY A 486 -2.51 -11.60 -24.35
C GLY A 486 -2.48 -11.97 -22.86
N CYS A 487 -1.33 -12.42 -22.34
CA CYS A 487 -1.15 -12.67 -20.91
C CYS A 487 -0.15 -11.70 -20.29
N THR A 488 -0.25 -11.52 -18.98
CA THR A 488 0.66 -10.72 -18.14
C THR A 488 1.36 -11.61 -17.12
N ILE A 489 2.57 -11.23 -16.72
CA ILE A 489 3.37 -11.99 -15.75
C ILE A 489 3.00 -11.62 -14.32
N VAL A 490 2.90 -12.65 -13.47
CA VAL A 490 2.62 -12.50 -12.02
C VAL A 490 3.60 -13.39 -11.25
N TRP A 491 4.30 -12.79 -10.26
CA TRP A 491 5.32 -13.46 -9.45
C TRP A 491 4.82 -13.83 -8.05
N TYR A 492 5.40 -14.91 -7.48
CA TYR A 492 5.06 -15.46 -6.17
C TYR A 492 6.30 -16.02 -5.45
N THR A 493 6.20 -16.12 -4.12
CA THR A 493 7.19 -16.82 -3.29
C THR A 493 6.82 -18.27 -2.98
N GLN A 494 5.64 -18.73 -3.41
CA GLN A 494 5.10 -20.06 -3.13
C GLN A 494 4.66 -20.75 -4.42
N ALA A 495 4.82 -22.08 -4.46
CA ALA A 495 4.41 -22.90 -5.59
C ALA A 495 2.89 -22.83 -5.84
N THR A 496 2.13 -22.74 -4.77
CA THR A 496 0.65 -22.62 -4.79
C THR A 496 0.22 -21.66 -3.71
N GLY A 497 -0.93 -20.99 -3.89
CA GLY A 497 -1.41 -19.98 -2.94
C GLY A 497 -0.49 -18.74 -2.84
N GLY A 498 -0.60 -17.98 -1.77
CA GLY A 498 0.15 -16.75 -1.53
C GLY A 498 -0.33 -15.57 -2.37
N SER A 499 0.05 -14.37 -1.94
CA SER A 499 -0.25 -13.12 -2.67
C SER A 499 0.77 -12.86 -3.78
N PRO A 500 0.35 -12.23 -4.89
CA PRO A 500 1.28 -11.72 -5.89
C PRO A 500 2.33 -10.78 -5.29
N ILE A 501 3.54 -10.85 -5.83
CA ILE A 501 4.63 -9.94 -5.50
C ILE A 501 5.07 -9.16 -6.74
N ALA A 502 5.72 -8.03 -6.55
CA ALA A 502 6.42 -7.33 -7.62
C ALA A 502 7.50 -8.24 -8.24
N THR A 503 7.93 -7.94 -9.46
CA THR A 503 9.04 -8.67 -10.11
C THR A 503 10.23 -8.76 -9.17
N PRO A 504 10.65 -9.98 -8.75
CA PRO A 504 11.65 -10.11 -7.70
C PRO A 504 13.04 -9.76 -8.22
N THR A 505 13.78 -9.00 -7.44
CA THR A 505 15.23 -8.83 -7.56
C THR A 505 15.85 -9.59 -6.40
N PRO A 506 16.53 -10.73 -6.66
CA PRO A 506 17.05 -11.56 -5.59
C PRO A 506 18.08 -10.84 -4.72
N SER A 507 18.10 -11.11 -3.42
CA SER A 507 19.15 -10.61 -2.52
C SER A 507 20.36 -11.52 -2.58
N SER A 508 21.55 -10.94 -2.78
CA SER A 508 22.83 -11.64 -2.72
C SER A 508 23.53 -11.51 -1.36
N ALA A 509 22.85 -11.04 -0.32
CA ALA A 509 23.46 -10.75 0.98
C ALA A 509 23.97 -11.99 1.73
N ALA A 510 23.41 -13.17 1.47
CA ALA A 510 23.79 -14.43 2.11
C ALA A 510 23.72 -15.58 1.12
N ALA A 511 24.60 -16.57 1.30
CA ALA A 511 24.58 -17.79 0.51
C ALA A 511 23.33 -18.63 0.83
N GLY A 512 22.76 -19.24 -0.22
CA GLY A 512 21.57 -20.06 -0.09
C GLY A 512 20.83 -20.19 -1.40
N THR A 513 19.72 -20.93 -1.37
CA THR A 513 18.85 -21.12 -2.54
C THR A 513 17.47 -20.58 -2.23
N THR A 514 16.94 -19.74 -3.10
CA THR A 514 15.59 -19.20 -3.02
C THR A 514 14.81 -19.61 -4.26
N MET A 515 13.60 -20.08 -4.07
CA MET A 515 12.69 -20.43 -5.17
C MET A 515 11.66 -19.32 -5.35
N TYR A 516 11.52 -18.86 -6.57
CA TYR A 516 10.44 -17.97 -7.01
C TYR A 516 9.54 -18.72 -7.98
N TYR A 517 8.31 -18.34 -8.00
CA TYR A 517 7.32 -18.96 -8.87
C TYR A 517 6.66 -17.87 -9.70
N VAL A 518 6.46 -18.16 -10.97
CA VAL A 518 5.89 -17.19 -11.90
C VAL A 518 4.77 -17.84 -12.69
N ALA A 519 3.64 -17.19 -12.70
CA ALA A 519 2.51 -17.52 -13.55
C ALA A 519 2.35 -16.47 -14.64
N GLN A 520 1.55 -16.79 -15.63
CA GLN A 520 0.99 -15.78 -16.52
C GLN A 520 -0.52 -15.75 -16.36
N GLN A 521 -1.07 -14.54 -16.43
CA GLN A 521 -2.48 -14.26 -16.26
C GLN A 521 -3.04 -13.65 -17.55
N ASN A 522 -4.17 -14.15 -18.01
CA ASN A 522 -4.86 -13.56 -19.16
C ASN A 522 -5.63 -12.28 -18.78
N ALA A 523 -6.20 -11.61 -19.80
CA ALA A 523 -6.96 -10.39 -19.60
C ALA A 523 -8.20 -10.54 -18.69
N GLN A 524 -8.69 -11.79 -18.51
CA GLN A 524 -9.81 -12.10 -17.63
C GLN A 524 -9.38 -12.42 -16.19
N GLY A 525 -8.08 -12.38 -15.89
CA GLY A 525 -7.55 -12.64 -14.57
C GLY A 525 -7.33 -14.12 -14.23
N TYR A 526 -7.39 -15.04 -15.23
CA TYR A 526 -7.02 -16.44 -14.99
C TYR A 526 -5.51 -16.60 -15.00
N GLU A 527 -5.00 -17.33 -14.03
CA GLU A 527 -3.59 -17.72 -13.96
C GLU A 527 -3.39 -19.14 -14.48
N GLY A 528 -2.32 -19.32 -15.24
CA GLY A 528 -1.80 -20.63 -15.63
C GLY A 528 -0.95 -21.27 -14.51
N PRO A 529 -0.45 -22.49 -14.78
CA PRO A 529 0.52 -23.13 -13.89
C PRO A 529 1.72 -22.23 -13.65
N ARG A 530 2.29 -22.33 -12.46
CA ARG A 530 3.50 -21.58 -12.10
C ARG A 530 4.73 -22.31 -12.58
N ALA A 531 5.61 -21.60 -13.27
CA ALA A 531 6.98 -22.06 -13.51
C ALA A 531 7.85 -21.68 -12.31
N MET A 532 8.77 -22.55 -11.96
CA MET A 532 9.72 -22.33 -10.86
C MET A 532 11.02 -21.75 -11.41
N VAL A 533 11.55 -20.74 -10.74
CA VAL A 533 12.87 -20.16 -10.97
C VAL A 533 13.69 -20.33 -9.70
N THR A 534 14.77 -21.08 -9.79
CA THR A 534 15.69 -21.28 -8.68
C THR A 534 16.81 -20.25 -8.76
N VAL A 535 16.99 -19.49 -7.69
CA VAL A 535 18.08 -18.54 -7.52
C VAL A 535 19.06 -19.12 -6.50
N THR A 536 20.29 -19.35 -6.91
CA THR A 536 21.37 -19.85 -6.04
C THR A 536 22.37 -18.74 -5.78
N ILE A 537 22.57 -18.40 -4.52
CA ILE A 537 23.63 -17.51 -4.08
C ILE A 537 24.77 -18.37 -3.52
N ASN A 538 25.85 -18.43 -4.26
CA ASN A 538 27.03 -19.19 -3.87
C ASN A 538 27.85 -18.41 -2.84
N ALA A 539 28.34 -19.11 -1.82
CA ALA A 539 29.27 -18.50 -0.89
C ALA A 539 30.57 -18.11 -1.62
N ASN A 540 31.11 -16.96 -1.28
CA ASN A 540 32.45 -16.62 -1.75
C ASN A 540 33.47 -17.59 -1.17
N PRO A 541 34.52 -17.97 -1.92
CA PRO A 541 35.59 -18.80 -1.40
C PRO A 541 36.28 -18.15 -0.21
N THR A 542 36.95 -18.95 0.58
CA THR A 542 37.78 -18.43 1.68
C THR A 542 38.84 -17.48 1.11
N VAL A 543 39.07 -16.38 1.81
CA VAL A 543 40.04 -15.37 1.39
C VAL A 543 41.43 -15.99 1.25
N PRO A 544 42.09 -15.86 0.10
CA PRO A 544 43.45 -16.36 -0.08
C PRO A 544 44.42 -15.75 0.93
N VAL A 545 45.36 -16.56 1.41
CA VAL A 545 46.42 -16.09 2.28
C VAL A 545 47.72 -16.01 1.44
N ILE A 546 48.41 -14.90 1.48
CA ILE A 546 49.72 -14.72 0.88
C ILE A 546 50.78 -15.06 1.93
N THR A 547 51.68 -15.99 1.62
CA THR A 547 52.86 -16.34 2.43
C THR A 547 54.13 -15.86 1.73
N ALA A 548 54.90 -15.07 2.41
CA ALA A 548 56.22 -14.63 1.91
C ALA A 548 57.30 -15.61 2.32
N SER A 549 58.27 -15.91 1.39
CA SER A 549 59.39 -16.80 1.65
C SER A 549 60.46 -16.22 2.60
N GLY A 550 60.33 -14.96 2.94
CA GLY A 550 61.29 -14.22 3.78
C GLY A 550 60.79 -12.84 4.15
N SER A 551 61.67 -11.95 4.56
CA SER A 551 61.35 -10.55 4.88
C SER A 551 60.74 -9.84 3.69
N THR A 552 59.65 -9.11 3.91
CA THR A 552 59.06 -8.21 2.91
C THR A 552 59.66 -6.78 2.91
N SER A 553 60.56 -6.51 3.85
CA SER A 553 61.43 -5.31 3.80
C SER A 553 62.75 -5.69 3.15
N LEU A 554 62.94 -5.21 1.96
CA LEU A 554 64.04 -5.55 1.05
C LEU A 554 64.93 -4.37 0.83
N CYS A 555 66.21 -4.67 0.57
CA CYS A 555 67.11 -3.68 0.00
C CYS A 555 67.04 -3.71 -1.55
N THR A 556 67.33 -2.57 -2.20
CA THR A 556 67.43 -2.49 -3.65
C THR A 556 68.31 -3.64 -4.21
N GLY A 557 67.77 -4.42 -5.14
CA GLY A 557 68.44 -5.57 -5.76
C GLY A 557 68.08 -6.95 -5.14
N SER A 558 67.36 -6.97 -4.01
CA SER A 558 66.85 -8.20 -3.41
C SER A 558 65.41 -8.50 -3.88
N SER A 559 64.99 -9.76 -3.74
CA SER A 559 63.64 -10.22 -4.07
C SER A 559 63.04 -11.15 -2.99
N VAL A 560 61.73 -11.26 -2.95
CA VAL A 560 61.02 -12.22 -2.11
C VAL A 560 59.95 -12.93 -2.95
N ASN A 561 59.70 -14.21 -2.65
CA ASN A 561 58.64 -14.96 -3.25
C ASN A 561 57.36 -14.81 -2.38
N LEU A 562 56.25 -14.50 -3.05
CA LEU A 562 54.94 -14.49 -2.45
C LEU A 562 54.13 -15.66 -3.02
N THR A 563 53.62 -16.53 -2.13
CA THR A 563 52.87 -17.75 -2.47
C THR A 563 51.42 -17.64 -2.01
N SER A 564 50.48 -17.93 -2.91
CA SER A 564 49.06 -18.06 -2.59
C SER A 564 48.73 -19.38 -1.88
N SER A 565 47.77 -19.35 -0.98
CA SER A 565 47.22 -20.60 -0.38
C SER A 565 46.49 -21.49 -1.38
N TYR A 566 46.20 -20.99 -2.59
CA TYR A 566 45.59 -21.76 -3.67
C TYR A 566 46.57 -22.08 -4.78
N MET A 567 46.55 -23.35 -5.26
CA MET A 567 47.51 -23.82 -6.26
C MET A 567 47.18 -23.38 -7.71
N MET A 568 45.90 -23.08 -7.99
CA MET A 568 45.43 -22.68 -9.33
C MET A 568 44.31 -21.62 -9.24
N ASN A 569 43.88 -21.09 -10.38
CA ASN A 569 42.82 -20.06 -10.48
C ASN A 569 43.14 -18.77 -9.71
N ASN A 570 44.41 -18.45 -9.59
CA ASN A 570 44.88 -17.22 -9.00
C ASN A 570 45.04 -16.11 -10.07
N VAL A 571 44.74 -14.88 -9.68
CA VAL A 571 45.11 -13.69 -10.44
C VAL A 571 45.73 -12.70 -9.45
N TRP A 572 47.03 -12.46 -9.56
CA TRP A 572 47.74 -11.50 -8.74
C TRP A 572 47.52 -10.06 -9.20
N SER A 573 47.68 -9.10 -8.32
CA SER A 573 47.68 -7.65 -8.68
C SER A 573 48.68 -7.29 -9.76
N THR A 574 49.65 -8.13 -10.04
CA THR A 574 50.62 -8.01 -11.13
C THR A 574 50.12 -8.56 -12.47
N GLY A 575 48.94 -9.22 -12.48
CA GLY A 575 48.40 -9.94 -13.63
C GLY A 575 48.88 -11.38 -13.76
N ALA A 576 49.81 -11.85 -12.94
CA ALA A 576 50.28 -13.23 -12.96
C ALA A 576 49.16 -14.21 -12.49
N THR A 577 49.11 -15.40 -13.06
CA THR A 577 48.07 -16.43 -12.74
C THR A 577 48.68 -17.63 -12.01
N THR A 578 49.97 -17.60 -11.67
CA THR A 578 50.68 -18.66 -10.97
C THR A 578 50.33 -18.71 -9.48
N SER A 579 50.61 -19.85 -8.83
CA SER A 579 50.46 -19.95 -7.36
C SER A 579 51.52 -19.14 -6.59
N MET A 580 52.59 -18.69 -7.26
CA MET A 580 53.68 -17.95 -6.65
C MET A 580 54.17 -16.85 -7.63
N ILE A 581 54.56 -15.71 -7.09
CA ILE A 581 55.25 -14.63 -7.79
C ILE A 581 56.53 -14.23 -7.05
N THR A 582 57.53 -13.79 -7.82
CA THR A 582 58.75 -13.19 -7.26
C THR A 582 58.69 -11.69 -7.41
N VAL A 583 58.82 -10.97 -6.32
CA VAL A 583 58.71 -9.49 -6.30
C VAL A 583 60.00 -8.84 -5.79
N ASN A 584 60.43 -7.77 -6.45
CA ASN A 584 61.66 -7.01 -6.16
C ASN A 584 61.42 -5.52 -6.18
N SER A 585 60.16 -5.08 -6.14
CA SER A 585 59.76 -3.67 -6.12
C SER A 585 58.82 -3.35 -4.98
N THR A 586 58.89 -2.12 -4.48
CA THR A 586 57.94 -1.65 -3.48
C THR A 586 56.52 -1.67 -4.06
N GLY A 587 55.61 -2.29 -3.34
CA GLY A 587 54.26 -2.42 -3.77
C GLY A 587 53.37 -3.16 -2.73
N SER A 588 52.07 -3.10 -2.97
CA SER A 588 51.08 -3.84 -2.24
C SER A 588 50.53 -4.92 -3.15
N TYR A 589 50.76 -6.17 -2.79
CA TYR A 589 50.42 -7.31 -3.62
C TYR A 589 49.23 -8.06 -3.05
N THR A 590 48.28 -8.29 -3.91
CA THR A 590 47.10 -9.09 -3.60
C THR A 590 46.98 -10.23 -4.61
N VAL A 591 46.26 -11.28 -4.22
CA VAL A 591 45.88 -12.38 -5.12
C VAL A 591 44.37 -12.61 -4.99
N THR A 592 43.72 -12.70 -6.13
CA THR A 592 42.31 -13.03 -6.24
C THR A 592 42.18 -14.48 -6.67
N TYR A 593 41.48 -15.28 -5.94
CA TYR A 593 41.13 -16.64 -6.28
C TYR A 593 39.69 -16.70 -6.80
N THR A 594 39.46 -17.48 -7.84
CA THR A 594 38.15 -17.75 -8.40
C THR A 594 37.82 -19.23 -8.23
N ASP A 595 36.66 -19.53 -7.61
CA ASP A 595 36.18 -20.91 -7.43
C ASP A 595 35.50 -21.49 -8.68
N ALA A 596 34.99 -22.73 -8.58
CA ALA A 596 34.31 -23.43 -9.69
C ALA A 596 32.94 -22.77 -10.04
N ASN A 597 32.34 -21.99 -9.17
CA ASN A 597 31.10 -21.29 -9.41
C ASN A 597 31.33 -19.89 -9.99
N GLY A 598 32.59 -19.49 -10.18
CA GLY A 598 32.96 -18.16 -10.65
C GLY A 598 32.98 -17.09 -9.53
N CYS A 599 32.86 -17.51 -8.26
CA CYS A 599 32.92 -16.59 -7.14
C CYS A 599 34.37 -16.28 -6.75
N THR A 600 34.62 -15.04 -6.39
CA THR A 600 35.99 -14.55 -6.14
C THR A 600 36.18 -14.13 -4.70
N ALA A 601 37.39 -14.32 -4.21
CA ALA A 601 37.87 -13.69 -2.98
C ALA A 601 39.29 -13.17 -3.20
N THR A 602 39.56 -11.98 -2.67
CA THR A 602 40.84 -11.33 -2.78
C THR A 602 41.55 -11.29 -1.43
N SER A 603 42.80 -11.64 -1.40
CA SER A 603 43.61 -11.61 -0.19
C SER A 603 43.71 -10.24 0.43
N LEU A 604 44.03 -10.19 1.72
CA LEU A 604 44.59 -8.96 2.29
C LEU A 604 45.89 -8.59 1.53
N PRO A 605 46.19 -7.30 1.40
CA PRO A 605 47.37 -6.85 0.74
C PRO A 605 48.63 -7.22 1.55
N THR A 606 49.65 -7.74 0.87
CA THR A 606 50.98 -7.94 1.41
C THR A 606 51.88 -6.83 0.91
N ALA A 607 52.32 -6.01 1.83
CA ALA A 607 53.25 -4.90 1.48
C ALA A 607 54.66 -5.44 1.39
N VAL A 608 55.35 -5.13 0.27
CA VAL A 608 56.75 -5.33 0.09
C VAL A 608 57.39 -3.91 -0.04
N ASN A 609 58.32 -3.64 0.81
CA ASN A 609 59.04 -2.35 0.85
C ASN A 609 60.48 -2.58 0.41
N VAL A 610 60.89 -1.96 -0.68
CA VAL A 610 62.27 -1.95 -1.16
C VAL A 610 62.84 -0.60 -0.84
N SER A 611 63.78 -0.52 0.06
CA SER A 611 64.41 0.70 0.49
C SER A 611 65.78 0.83 -0.17
N ALA A 612 66.05 2.03 -0.69
CA ALA A 612 67.44 2.50 -0.85
C ALA A 612 68.05 2.71 0.53
N ALA A 613 69.36 2.85 0.65
CA ALA A 613 70.01 3.26 1.88
C ALA A 613 69.24 4.48 2.44
N PRO A 614 68.87 4.47 3.75
CA PRO A 614 67.94 5.48 4.27
C PRO A 614 68.58 6.87 4.23
N LEU A 615 67.96 7.79 3.48
CA LEU A 615 68.13 9.21 3.69
C LEU A 615 67.19 9.62 4.84
N PRO A 616 67.72 10.19 5.94
CA PRO A 616 66.83 10.65 7.00
C PRO A 616 65.89 11.74 6.50
N THR A 617 64.66 11.69 6.94
CA THR A 617 63.68 12.75 6.70
C THR A 617 63.51 13.54 7.98
N VAL A 618 63.37 14.85 7.85
CA VAL A 618 63.01 15.74 8.94
C VAL A 618 61.57 16.17 8.79
N GLN A 619 60.79 15.97 9.82
CA GLN A 619 59.44 16.47 9.95
C GLN A 619 59.44 17.66 10.90
N ALA A 620 58.95 18.78 10.46
CA ALA A 620 58.67 19.93 11.30
C ALA A 620 57.24 19.94 11.77
N SER A 621 56.97 20.24 13.03
CA SER A 621 55.62 20.42 13.54
C SER A 621 54.90 21.61 12.86
N ALA A 622 55.70 22.57 12.41
CA ALA A 622 55.28 23.67 11.55
C ALA A 622 56.54 24.25 10.83
N VAL A 623 56.37 24.88 9.67
CA VAL A 623 57.42 25.62 9.00
C VAL A 623 57.26 27.13 9.19
N GLU A 624 56.13 27.52 9.69
CA GLU A 624 55.79 28.87 10.11
C GLU A 624 55.13 28.79 11.50
N ALA A 625 55.49 29.65 12.41
CA ALA A 625 54.91 29.72 13.76
C ALA A 625 54.87 31.19 14.22
N CYS A 626 54.10 31.44 15.25
CA CYS A 626 54.02 32.77 15.82
C CYS A 626 55.11 32.99 16.87
N SER A 627 55.50 34.24 17.05
CA SER A 627 56.48 34.62 18.07
C SER A 627 55.98 34.20 19.47
N GLY A 628 56.78 33.40 20.17
CA GLY A 628 56.43 32.80 21.46
C GLY A 628 56.08 31.33 21.38
N ASP A 629 55.81 30.81 20.18
CA ASP A 629 55.58 29.37 19.99
C ASP A 629 56.90 28.61 19.93
N THR A 630 56.76 27.30 19.87
CA THR A 630 57.91 26.40 19.70
C THR A 630 57.61 25.45 18.52
N VAL A 631 58.58 25.28 17.65
CA VAL A 631 58.53 24.33 16.56
C VAL A 631 59.45 23.16 16.81
N MET A 632 58.94 21.97 16.79
CA MET A 632 59.70 20.74 16.91
C MET A 632 60.10 20.19 15.55
N LEU A 633 61.36 19.95 15.33
CA LEU A 633 61.87 19.17 14.22
C LEU A 633 62.13 17.74 14.69
N THR A 634 61.61 16.75 13.99
CA THR A 634 61.81 15.34 14.33
C THR A 634 62.41 14.62 13.12
N SER A 635 63.49 13.95 13.35
CA SER A 635 64.12 13.08 12.37
C SER A 635 63.42 11.73 12.30
N SER A 636 63.36 11.12 11.13
CA SER A 636 63.03 9.72 10.99
C SER A 636 63.87 8.88 11.96
N ALA A 637 63.30 7.76 12.45
CA ALA A 637 63.93 6.89 13.40
C ALA A 637 65.30 6.36 12.89
N ALA A 638 66.32 6.50 13.72
CA ALA A 638 67.68 6.08 13.43
C ALA A 638 68.38 5.63 14.72
N THR A 639 69.54 5.05 14.57
CA THR A 639 70.34 4.61 15.73
C THR A 639 71.05 5.78 16.40
N THR A 640 71.51 6.71 15.59
CA THR A 640 72.17 7.97 16.10
C THR A 640 71.74 9.18 15.24
N TYR A 641 71.80 10.33 15.81
CA TYR A 641 71.43 11.60 15.21
C TYR A 641 72.56 12.62 15.44
N LEU A 642 72.76 13.53 14.46
CA LEU A 642 73.56 14.72 14.59
C LEU A 642 72.95 15.83 13.72
N TRP A 643 72.37 16.81 14.38
CA TRP A 643 71.75 17.96 13.72
C TRP A 643 72.79 19.03 13.38
N SER A 644 72.56 19.84 12.36
CA SER A 644 73.37 20.97 12.05
C SER A 644 73.39 22.04 13.13
N THR A 645 72.47 21.99 14.11
CA THR A 645 72.45 22.80 15.33
C THR A 645 73.43 22.28 16.40
N GLY A 646 73.94 21.05 16.21
CA GLY A 646 74.83 20.35 17.18
C GLY A 646 74.15 19.39 18.10
N ASP A 647 72.80 19.31 18.08
CA ASP A 647 72.00 18.38 18.89
C ASP A 647 72.14 16.93 18.40
N THR A 648 71.98 15.97 19.34
CA THR A 648 72.12 14.52 19.06
C THR A 648 70.87 13.72 19.38
N THR A 649 69.76 14.36 19.64
CA THR A 649 68.45 13.73 19.91
C THR A 649 67.65 13.54 18.64
N GLN A 650 66.66 12.63 18.65
CA GLN A 650 65.77 12.42 17.50
C GLN A 650 64.98 13.69 17.13
N SER A 651 64.61 14.47 18.13
CA SER A 651 63.83 15.70 17.96
C SER A 651 64.53 16.87 18.60
N ILE A 652 64.41 18.04 17.98
CA ILE A 652 64.94 19.34 18.50
C ILE A 652 63.82 20.35 18.51
N MET A 653 63.95 21.35 19.39
CA MET A 653 62.99 22.43 19.54
C MET A 653 63.60 23.74 19.07
N LEU A 654 62.89 24.43 18.19
CA LEU A 654 63.26 25.77 17.72
C LEU A 654 62.30 26.81 18.30
N THR A 655 62.85 27.92 18.76
CA THR A 655 62.08 29.06 19.33
C THR A 655 62.33 30.35 18.55
N ALA A 656 63.13 30.30 17.49
CA ALA A 656 63.43 31.41 16.61
C ALA A 656 63.70 30.92 15.18
N THR A 657 63.58 31.83 14.20
CA THR A 657 63.84 31.57 12.77
C THR A 657 65.17 30.87 12.54
N ALA A 658 65.08 29.68 11.93
CA ALA A 658 66.28 28.88 11.61
C ALA A 658 66.21 28.40 10.17
N ASN A 659 67.30 28.58 9.42
CA ASN A 659 67.39 28.26 8.00
C ASN A 659 68.31 27.05 7.77
N ASN A 660 67.87 26.18 6.83
CA ASN A 660 68.72 25.08 6.34
C ASN A 660 69.13 24.08 7.43
N VAL A 661 68.24 23.76 8.38
CA VAL A 661 68.50 22.75 9.43
C VAL A 661 68.50 21.35 8.80
N THR A 662 69.52 20.57 9.01
CA THR A 662 69.74 19.23 8.52
C THR A 662 70.03 18.27 9.71
N VAL A 663 69.77 17.00 9.54
CA VAL A 663 70.22 15.94 10.45
C VAL A 663 70.97 14.85 9.69
N THR A 664 72.06 14.45 10.21
CA THR A 664 72.81 13.27 9.77
C THR A 664 72.52 12.12 10.70
N THR A 665 72.10 10.98 10.15
CA THR A 665 71.73 9.79 10.91
C THR A 665 72.56 8.58 10.55
N THR A 666 72.71 7.67 11.53
CA THR A 666 73.26 6.36 11.25
C THR A 666 72.19 5.32 11.67
N ASN A 667 71.95 4.33 10.81
CA ASN A 667 71.02 3.25 11.05
C ASN A 667 71.72 1.88 11.02
N THR A 668 71.35 1.02 11.92
CA THR A 668 71.84 -0.37 12.01
C THR A 668 70.83 -1.39 11.49
N ASN A 669 69.78 -0.97 10.80
CA ASN A 669 68.78 -1.86 10.19
C ASN A 669 69.24 -2.42 8.82
N ALA A 670 68.46 -3.28 8.21
CA ALA A 670 68.80 -4.23 7.13
C ALA A 670 69.52 -3.62 5.88
N CYS A 671 69.61 -2.30 5.74
CA CYS A 671 70.33 -1.63 4.64
C CYS A 671 71.34 -0.54 5.15
N ASN A 672 72.17 -0.90 6.10
CA ASN A 672 73.19 -0.05 6.81
C ASN A 672 73.68 1.18 6.03
N GLY A 673 73.46 2.35 6.56
CA GLY A 673 73.96 3.61 5.91
C GLY A 673 73.95 4.84 6.82
N VAL A 674 74.84 5.82 6.50
CA VAL A 674 74.89 7.18 7.01
C VAL A 674 74.20 8.04 5.97
N GLY A 675 73.16 8.83 6.34
CA GLY A 675 72.49 9.75 5.46
C GLY A 675 72.25 11.10 6.12
N THR A 676 72.33 12.15 5.30
CA THR A 676 71.98 13.54 5.73
C THR A 676 70.64 13.93 5.10
N SER A 677 69.77 14.52 5.86
CA SER A 677 68.43 14.94 5.41
C SER A 677 68.51 16.12 4.43
N ALA A 678 67.43 16.31 3.67
CA ALA A 678 67.18 17.60 3.04
C ALA A 678 67.06 18.70 4.13
N PRO A 679 67.52 19.96 3.81
CA PRO A 679 67.41 21.07 4.76
C PRO A 679 65.99 21.51 5.00
N VAL A 680 65.63 21.83 6.24
CA VAL A 680 64.36 22.40 6.66
C VAL A 680 64.59 23.81 7.24
N SER A 681 63.73 24.74 6.86
CA SER A 681 63.73 26.11 7.40
C SER A 681 62.41 26.38 8.12
N VAL A 682 62.50 27.10 9.23
CA VAL A 682 61.34 27.48 10.06
C VAL A 682 61.35 28.97 10.27
N THR A 683 60.23 29.62 10.02
CA THR A 683 60.03 31.07 10.16
C THR A 683 59.10 31.39 11.31
N PHE A 684 59.47 32.35 12.18
CA PHE A 684 58.60 32.85 13.24
C PHE A 684 58.08 34.25 12.90
N THR A 685 56.78 34.38 12.89
CA THR A 685 56.08 35.64 12.56
C THR A 685 55.57 36.31 13.83
N ALA A 686 55.63 37.63 13.91
CA ALA A 686 55.13 38.35 15.08
C ALA A 686 53.57 38.24 15.19
N THR A 687 53.09 37.88 16.36
CA THR A 687 51.66 37.83 16.65
C THR A 687 51.10 39.26 16.73
N PRO A 688 49.97 39.54 16.07
CA PRO A 688 49.31 40.83 16.20
C PRO A 688 48.64 40.99 17.57
N ASN A 689 48.13 42.17 17.88
CA ASN A 689 47.33 42.43 19.05
C ASN A 689 45.97 42.99 18.60
N ALA A 690 44.92 42.23 18.80
CA ALA A 690 43.55 42.60 18.42
C ALA A 690 42.94 43.60 19.43
N ALA A 691 42.44 44.70 18.95
CA ALA A 691 41.75 45.71 19.77
C ALA A 691 40.73 46.50 18.94
N GLY A 692 39.66 46.89 19.51
CA GLY A 692 38.66 47.69 18.85
C GLY A 692 37.56 48.21 19.78
N SER A 693 36.61 48.93 19.22
CA SER A 693 35.42 49.45 19.90
C SER A 693 34.25 49.51 18.92
N PHE A 694 33.07 49.77 19.40
CA PHE A 694 31.94 49.92 18.53
C PHE A 694 30.95 51.01 19.03
N THR A 695 30.13 51.53 18.12
CA THR A 695 29.00 52.41 18.42
C THR A 695 27.75 51.87 17.76
N THR A 696 26.61 52.03 18.44
CA THR A 696 25.30 51.54 17.97
C THR A 696 24.40 52.73 17.61
N ASN A 697 23.68 52.58 16.49
CA ASN A 697 22.63 53.51 16.09
C ASN A 697 21.43 52.68 15.60
N GLY A 698 20.45 52.42 16.50
CA GLY A 698 19.35 51.49 16.26
C GLY A 698 19.89 50.07 16.09
N ASN A 699 19.56 49.43 14.97
CA ASN A 699 20.06 48.13 14.65
C ASN A 699 21.41 48.13 13.86
N VAL A 700 21.92 49.30 13.58
CA VAL A 700 23.20 49.43 12.85
C VAL A 700 24.33 49.69 13.82
N VAL A 701 25.36 48.90 13.75
CA VAL A 701 26.56 48.96 14.58
C VAL A 701 27.76 49.30 13.71
N THR A 702 28.53 50.31 14.11
CA THR A 702 29.79 50.67 13.47
C THR A 702 30.95 50.25 14.36
N PHE A 703 31.85 49.47 13.83
CA PHE A 703 33.02 49.00 14.56
C PHE A 703 34.27 49.76 14.18
N ALA A 704 35.06 50.15 15.17
CA ALA A 704 36.35 50.75 15.03
C ALA A 704 37.43 49.75 15.43
N ASN A 705 38.41 49.57 14.58
CA ASN A 705 39.56 48.67 14.81
C ASN A 705 40.77 49.49 15.23
N THR A 706 41.39 49.08 16.31
CA THR A 706 42.63 49.67 16.83
C THR A 706 43.75 48.65 17.00
N SER A 707 43.58 47.50 16.37
CA SER A 707 44.61 46.42 16.40
C SER A 707 45.96 46.90 15.86
N THR A 708 47.04 46.32 16.40
CA THR A 708 48.42 46.63 15.99
C THR A 708 49.12 45.37 15.50
N GLY A 709 50.03 45.49 14.52
CA GLY A 709 50.82 44.38 14.00
C GLY A 709 50.09 43.44 13.06
N ALA A 710 48.84 43.70 12.73
CA ALA A 710 48.03 42.90 11.82
C ALA A 710 48.10 43.35 10.37
N THR A 711 48.07 42.46 9.43
CA THR A 711 47.99 42.69 7.97
C THR A 711 46.61 42.50 7.40
N SER A 712 45.72 41.80 8.13
CA SER A 712 44.31 41.58 7.75
C SER A 712 43.41 41.39 8.97
N TYR A 713 42.12 41.51 8.74
CA TYR A 713 41.10 41.45 9.80
C TYR A 713 39.93 40.59 9.35
N SER A 714 39.26 39.98 10.33
CA SER A 714 38.00 39.30 10.14
C SER A 714 37.05 39.57 11.32
N TRP A 715 35.92 40.15 11.03
CA TRP A 715 34.85 40.37 11.99
C TRP A 715 33.77 39.30 11.81
N ASN A 716 33.35 38.67 12.88
CA ASN A 716 32.16 37.86 12.93
C ASN A 716 31.16 38.59 13.84
N PHE A 717 30.02 38.93 13.30
CA PHE A 717 29.02 39.75 14.00
C PHE A 717 28.12 38.99 14.97
N GLY A 718 28.30 37.69 15.08
CA GLY A 718 27.53 36.82 15.99
C GLY A 718 26.13 36.44 15.49
N ASP A 719 25.79 36.84 14.28
CA ASP A 719 24.54 36.52 13.60
C ASP A 719 24.78 35.68 12.31
N GLN A 720 25.89 35.00 12.24
CA GLN A 720 26.37 34.20 11.09
C GLN A 720 26.85 35.05 9.88
N THR A 721 26.96 36.34 10.04
CA THR A 721 27.53 37.21 9.02
C THR A 721 28.94 37.69 9.43
N ASN A 722 29.76 37.97 8.45
CA ASN A 722 31.15 38.32 8.66
C ASN A 722 31.56 39.51 7.78
N SER A 723 32.68 40.16 8.14
CA SER A 723 33.32 41.22 7.33
C SER A 723 34.81 41.13 7.44
N SER A 724 35.52 41.40 6.33
CA SER A 724 36.96 41.55 6.31
C SER A 724 37.42 43.02 6.26
N ALA A 725 36.49 43.98 6.31
CA ALA A 725 36.84 45.39 6.31
C ALA A 725 37.53 45.79 7.62
N ALA A 726 38.44 46.73 7.57
CA ALA A 726 39.16 47.17 8.76
C ALA A 726 38.22 47.80 9.80
N THR A 727 37.22 48.55 9.36
CA THR A 727 36.19 49.20 10.21
C THR A 727 34.81 49.00 9.61
N PRO A 728 34.20 47.86 9.83
CA PRO A 728 32.89 47.53 9.22
C PRO A 728 31.72 48.20 9.95
N THR A 729 30.65 48.38 9.19
CA THR A 729 29.30 48.67 9.76
C THR A 729 28.41 47.48 9.49
N HIS A 730 27.66 47.05 10.47
CA HIS A 730 26.74 45.91 10.36
C HIS A 730 25.36 46.26 10.92
N ALA A 731 24.32 45.77 10.26
CA ALA A 731 22.92 45.96 10.64
C ALA A 731 22.31 44.61 11.06
N TYR A 732 21.90 44.49 12.30
CA TYR A 732 21.25 43.27 12.84
C TYR A 732 19.78 43.23 12.49
N ALA A 733 19.33 42.08 12.04
CA ALA A 733 17.95 41.86 11.58
C ALA A 733 16.96 41.54 12.72
N ALA A 734 17.44 41.13 13.89
CA ALA A 734 16.64 40.71 15.02
C ALA A 734 17.13 41.31 16.33
N ASN A 735 16.23 41.36 17.33
CA ASN A 735 16.62 41.64 18.69
C ASN A 735 17.50 40.53 19.26
N GLY A 736 18.53 40.92 19.96
CA GLY A 736 19.40 39.93 20.57
C GLY A 736 20.65 40.54 21.18
N SER A 737 21.36 39.72 21.91
CA SER A 737 22.73 39.98 22.34
C SER A 737 23.66 39.19 21.45
N TYR A 738 24.50 39.90 20.71
CA TYR A 738 25.41 39.33 19.75
C TYR A 738 26.84 39.41 20.29
N THR A 739 27.55 38.27 20.27
CA THR A 739 28.96 38.25 20.56
C THR A 739 29.69 38.48 19.27
N VAL A 740 30.30 39.65 19.12
CA VAL A 740 31.09 40.00 17.95
C VAL A 740 32.56 39.69 18.21
N THR A 741 33.23 39.11 17.29
CA THR A 741 34.62 38.83 17.38
C THR A 741 35.38 39.56 16.26
N LEU A 742 36.46 40.23 16.63
CA LEU A 742 37.48 40.73 15.70
C LEU A 742 38.70 39.82 15.79
N THR A 743 39.02 39.17 14.73
CA THR A 743 40.30 38.49 14.56
C THR A 743 41.23 39.38 13.77
N ALA A 744 42.33 39.73 14.37
CA ALA A 744 43.43 40.47 13.74
C ALA A 744 44.48 39.44 13.34
N MET A 745 44.95 39.45 12.10
CA MET A 745 45.81 38.42 11.53
C MET A 745 47.09 39.04 10.93
N ASN A 746 48.20 38.36 11.15
CA ASN A 746 49.48 38.63 10.52
C ASN A 746 50.03 37.32 9.97
N GLY A 747 49.78 37.03 8.67
CA GLY A 747 49.96 35.70 8.12
C GLY A 747 49.03 34.72 8.81
N ASN A 748 49.59 33.64 9.38
CA ASN A 748 48.84 32.61 10.13
C ASN A 748 48.74 32.91 11.63
N CYS A 749 49.29 34.03 12.09
CA CYS A 749 49.22 34.44 13.50
C CYS A 749 48.09 35.40 13.70
N ASP A 750 47.27 35.08 14.64
CA ASP A 750 46.07 35.86 14.95
C ASP A 750 45.92 36.14 16.43
N ASP A 751 45.18 37.18 16.72
CA ASP A 751 44.67 37.49 18.03
C ASP A 751 43.22 37.95 17.92
N VAL A 752 42.44 37.72 18.97
CA VAL A 752 41.00 37.91 18.94
C VAL A 752 40.54 38.82 20.05
N ALA A 753 39.80 39.86 19.67
CA ALA A 753 39.05 40.70 20.59
C ALA A 753 37.54 40.41 20.46
N THR A 754 36.83 40.40 21.59
CA THR A 754 35.41 40.12 21.61
C THR A 754 34.61 41.32 22.17
N PHE A 755 33.45 41.54 21.61
CA PHE A 755 32.54 42.61 21.97
C PHE A 755 31.12 42.04 22.11
N THR A 756 30.35 42.55 23.09
CA THR A 756 28.93 42.18 23.20
C THR A 756 28.11 43.35 22.70
N VAL A 757 27.33 43.14 21.67
CA VAL A 757 26.42 44.08 21.05
C VAL A 757 24.97 43.71 21.38
N ASN A 758 24.21 44.61 21.96
CA ASN A 758 22.82 44.39 22.29
C ASN A 758 21.92 45.19 21.36
N ILE A 759 21.05 44.52 20.64
CA ILE A 759 20.12 45.11 19.69
C ILE A 759 18.69 44.91 20.20
N ALA A 760 17.88 45.97 20.24
CA ALA A 760 16.47 45.94 20.54
C ALA A 760 15.70 46.61 19.39
N LEU A 761 15.04 45.78 18.60
CA LEU A 761 14.14 46.22 17.54
C LEU A 761 12.71 46.21 18.10
N SER A 762 12.03 47.30 18.01
CA SER A 762 10.61 47.32 18.35
C SER A 762 9.79 46.83 17.15
N LEU A 763 9.04 45.75 17.33
CA LEU A 763 7.99 45.34 16.39
C LEU A 763 6.75 46.20 16.70
N ASP A 764 6.37 47.06 15.79
CA ASP A 764 5.07 47.69 15.83
C ASP A 764 4.02 46.63 15.51
N GLU A 765 3.22 46.25 16.53
CA GLU A 765 1.96 45.51 16.26
C GLU A 765 1.00 46.48 15.55
N MET A 766 0.34 45.97 14.51
CA MET A 766 -0.69 46.73 13.80
C MET A 766 -1.79 47.14 14.75
N SER A 767 -1.87 48.39 15.05
CA SER A 767 -2.94 48.94 15.92
C SER A 767 -4.27 48.98 15.16
N GLY A 768 -5.29 48.31 15.68
CA GLY A 768 -6.67 48.41 15.18
C GLY A 768 -7.08 47.34 14.13
N VAL A 769 -6.25 46.36 13.86
CA VAL A 769 -6.57 45.23 12.96
C VAL A 769 -6.74 43.96 13.76
N VAL A 770 -7.89 43.32 13.64
CA VAL A 770 -8.15 42.00 14.22
C VAL A 770 -7.84 40.93 13.20
N LEU A 771 -6.94 40.01 13.55
CA LEU A 771 -6.54 38.90 12.69
C LEU A 771 -6.71 37.57 13.41
N SER A 772 -7.48 36.68 12.81
CA SER A 772 -7.61 35.28 13.26
C SER A 772 -7.53 34.29 12.10
N LEU A 773 -7.20 33.06 12.43
CA LEU A 773 -7.20 31.93 11.50
C LEU A 773 -8.27 30.92 11.92
N VAL A 774 -9.23 30.65 11.06
CA VAL A 774 -10.41 29.84 11.41
C VAL A 774 -10.70 28.79 10.33
N PRO A 775 -10.90 27.52 10.68
CA PRO A 775 -10.66 26.93 12.00
C PRO A 775 -9.16 26.78 12.34
N ASN A 776 -8.82 26.81 13.60
CA ASN A 776 -7.47 26.50 14.06
C ASN A 776 -7.57 25.73 15.40
N PRO A 777 -7.32 24.42 15.44
CA PRO A 777 -6.75 23.58 14.37
C PRO A 777 -7.62 23.46 13.12
N ALA A 778 -6.94 23.33 11.95
CA ALA A 778 -7.55 23.20 10.64
C ALA A 778 -7.35 21.79 10.07
N THR A 779 -8.34 21.28 9.36
CA THR A 779 -8.32 19.92 8.79
C THR A 779 -8.19 19.92 7.26
N THR A 780 -9.03 20.67 6.57
CA THR A 780 -9.09 20.70 5.10
C THR A 780 -8.68 22.04 4.50
N SER A 781 -9.01 23.09 5.20
CA SER A 781 -8.67 24.47 4.83
C SER A 781 -8.74 25.35 6.07
N PHE A 782 -8.20 26.51 5.97
CA PHE A 782 -8.40 27.60 6.94
C PHE A 782 -8.65 28.93 6.22
N GLU A 783 -9.30 29.81 6.90
CA GLU A 783 -9.56 31.16 6.43
C GLU A 783 -8.84 32.19 7.32
N VAL A 784 -8.29 33.18 6.69
CA VAL A 784 -7.73 34.39 7.36
C VAL A 784 -8.86 35.39 7.53
N ALA A 785 -9.44 35.42 8.71
CA ALA A 785 -10.44 36.39 9.04
C ALA A 785 -9.76 37.73 9.49
N LEU A 786 -10.05 38.79 8.78
CA LEU A 786 -9.46 40.10 8.96
C LEU A 786 -10.57 41.14 9.15
N GLU A 787 -10.43 41.95 10.18
CA GLU A 787 -11.24 43.19 10.36
C GLU A 787 -10.31 44.39 10.47
N GLY A 788 -10.58 45.41 9.72
CA GLY A 788 -9.84 46.69 9.76
C GLY A 788 -8.70 46.81 8.73
N ALA A 789 -8.44 45.79 7.90
CA ALA A 789 -7.44 45.86 6.83
C ALA A 789 -7.79 44.96 5.63
N ASN A 790 -7.23 45.25 4.48
CA ASN A 790 -7.36 44.42 3.28
C ASN A 790 -6.20 43.47 3.15
N LEU A 791 -6.49 42.21 2.85
CA LEU A 791 -5.48 41.17 2.62
C LEU A 791 -4.71 41.47 1.34
N VAL A 792 -3.41 41.34 1.39
CA VAL A 792 -2.50 41.40 0.21
C VAL A 792 -1.98 40.03 -0.11
N GLU A 793 -1.44 39.31 0.87
CA GLU A 793 -0.88 37.99 0.69
C GLU A 793 -0.89 37.20 2.01
N VAL A 794 -1.08 35.89 1.88
CA VAL A 794 -0.93 34.93 2.98
C VAL A 794 0.18 33.96 2.62
N THR A 795 1.18 33.85 3.46
CA THR A 795 2.30 32.89 3.30
C THR A 795 2.31 31.93 4.48
N MET A 796 2.21 30.63 4.19
CA MET A 796 2.31 29.59 5.21
C MET A 796 3.73 29.04 5.24
N ILE A 797 4.31 28.93 6.43
CA ILE A 797 5.72 28.59 6.67
C ILE A 797 5.78 27.43 7.65
N ASP A 798 6.59 26.42 7.36
CA ASP A 798 6.77 25.25 8.23
C ASP A 798 7.69 25.55 9.43
N ALA A 799 7.83 24.56 10.33
CA ALA A 799 8.67 24.68 11.53
C ALA A 799 10.17 24.91 11.24
N PHE A 800 10.60 24.69 9.99
CA PHE A 800 11.97 24.91 9.54
C PHE A 800 12.18 26.25 8.83
N GLY A 801 11.14 27.07 8.78
CA GLY A 801 11.21 28.39 8.13
C GLY A 801 11.00 28.38 6.61
N ARG A 802 10.61 27.26 6.02
CA ARG A 802 10.37 27.14 4.58
C ARG A 802 8.94 27.51 4.24
N THR A 803 8.74 28.30 3.20
CA THR A 803 7.41 28.58 2.66
C THR A 803 6.83 27.31 2.03
N VAL A 804 5.68 26.86 2.51
CA VAL A 804 4.98 25.68 2.01
C VAL A 804 3.81 26.06 1.10
N GLN A 805 3.26 27.27 1.28
CA GLN A 805 2.19 27.78 0.43
C GLN A 805 2.11 29.31 0.50
N THR A 806 1.75 29.93 -0.62
CA THR A 806 1.45 31.38 -0.68
C THR A 806 0.17 31.59 -1.48
N SER A 807 -0.67 32.54 -1.06
CA SER A 807 -1.95 32.83 -1.72
C SER A 807 -2.36 34.29 -1.45
N ASN A 808 -3.09 34.85 -2.39
CA ASN A 808 -3.75 36.16 -2.22
C ASN A 808 -5.23 36.01 -1.79
N ALA A 809 -5.72 34.78 -1.71
CA ALA A 809 -7.07 34.50 -1.23
C ALA A 809 -7.08 34.33 0.30
N ALA A 810 -8.16 34.74 0.92
CA ALA A 810 -8.33 34.63 2.37
C ALA A 810 -8.46 33.17 2.85
N THR A 811 -8.96 32.28 1.99
CA THR A 811 -9.10 30.86 2.31
C THR A 811 -8.02 30.04 1.61
N LEU A 812 -7.27 29.26 2.37
CA LEU A 812 -6.23 28.36 1.87
C LEU A 812 -6.62 26.91 2.12
N SER A 813 -6.53 26.10 1.04
CA SER A 813 -6.68 24.66 1.14
C SER A 813 -5.42 24.06 1.78
N LEU A 814 -5.62 23.02 2.57
CA LEU A 814 -4.53 22.27 3.19
C LEU A 814 -4.25 20.95 2.47
N GLU A 815 -4.79 20.74 1.27
CA GLU A 815 -4.51 19.56 0.46
C GLU A 815 -3.00 19.46 0.18
N GLY A 816 -2.43 18.30 0.45
CA GLY A 816 -0.97 18.09 0.34
C GLY A 816 -0.12 18.59 1.51
N ILE A 817 -0.69 19.32 2.48
CA ILE A 817 0.02 19.80 3.67
C ILE A 817 -0.04 18.74 4.78
N ALA A 818 1.09 18.43 5.37
CA ALA A 818 1.17 17.46 6.48
C ALA A 818 0.58 18.00 7.78
N ASN A 819 0.25 17.09 8.71
CA ASN A 819 -0.11 17.51 10.08
C ASN A 819 1.08 18.18 10.77
N GLY A 820 0.83 19.26 11.47
CA GLY A 820 1.90 20.00 12.13
C GLY A 820 1.52 21.42 12.55
N ILE A 821 2.52 22.10 13.04
CA ILE A 821 2.40 23.52 13.43
C ILE A 821 3.08 24.37 12.36
N TYR A 822 2.38 25.35 11.87
CA TYR A 822 2.83 26.30 10.85
C TYR A 822 2.73 27.73 11.35
N GLN A 823 3.56 28.59 10.81
CA GLN A 823 3.40 30.02 10.93
C GLN A 823 2.73 30.55 9.67
N VAL A 824 1.70 31.31 9.85
CA VAL A 824 0.99 32.00 8.77
C VAL A 824 1.30 33.48 8.87
N LYS A 825 2.12 33.93 7.92
CA LYS A 825 2.41 35.35 7.73
C LYS A 825 1.34 35.94 6.84
N VAL A 826 0.63 36.92 7.38
CA VAL A 826 -0.44 37.62 6.68
C VAL A 826 0.02 39.04 6.41
N GLN A 827 0.12 39.38 5.15
CA GLN A 827 0.45 40.72 4.69
C GLN A 827 -0.84 41.44 4.32
N THR A 828 -1.00 42.62 4.82
CA THR A 828 -2.14 43.50 4.54
C THR A 828 -1.67 44.85 4.02
N ASN A 829 -2.58 45.67 3.57
CA ASN A 829 -2.27 47.05 3.17
C ASN A 829 -1.85 47.98 4.33
N GLN A 830 -1.92 47.51 5.59
CA GLN A 830 -1.53 48.25 6.78
C GLN A 830 -0.32 47.68 7.53
N GLY A 831 0.26 46.55 7.04
CA GLY A 831 1.42 45.90 7.63
C GLY A 831 1.36 44.38 7.56
N THR A 832 2.26 43.76 8.28
CA THR A 832 2.40 42.29 8.28
C THR A 832 2.21 41.77 9.70
N ALA A 833 1.46 40.69 9.84
CA ALA A 833 1.33 39.96 11.08
C ALA A 833 1.59 38.47 10.88
N ILE A 834 2.01 37.77 11.93
CA ILE A 834 2.22 36.34 11.95
C ILE A 834 1.30 35.70 12.97
N ARG A 835 0.64 34.61 12.58
CA ARG A 835 -0.18 33.81 13.48
C ARG A 835 0.21 32.33 13.35
N ARG A 836 -0.02 31.60 14.40
CA ARG A 836 0.24 30.16 14.43
C ARG A 836 -1.00 29.40 13.96
N LEU A 837 -0.81 28.45 13.05
CA LEU A 837 -1.81 27.51 12.58
C LEU A 837 -1.42 26.11 13.02
N VAL A 838 -2.38 25.33 13.49
CA VAL A 838 -2.24 23.90 13.72
C VAL A 838 -3.02 23.18 12.64
N VAL A 839 -2.35 22.31 11.88
CA VAL A 839 -2.97 21.44 10.89
C VAL A 839 -3.10 20.05 11.48
N ASN A 840 -4.31 19.52 11.51
CA ASN A 840 -4.62 18.24 12.13
C ASN A 840 -5.74 17.57 11.32
N LYS A 841 -5.35 16.82 10.28
CA LYS A 841 -6.24 16.12 9.33
C LYS A 841 -6.69 14.77 9.88
#